data_71c96f0726528f3b22287fbd8705fc65
#
_entry.id   71c96f0726528f3b22287fbd8705fc65
#
_cell.length_a   1.000
_cell.length_b   1.000
_cell.length_c   1.000
_cell.angle_alpha   90.00
_cell.angle_beta   90.00
_cell.angle_gamma   90.00
#
_symmetry.space_group_name_H-M   'P 1'
#
loop_
_entity.id
_entity.type
_entity.pdbx_description
1 polymer ?
#
loop_
_entity_poly.entity_id
_entity_poly.type
_entity_poly.pdbx_seq_one_letter_code
_entity_poly.pdbx_strand_id
1 'polypeptide(L)'
;LPRRRSGLKVLKAVSSSTRLKVLNLLLNRGPLSYTEIMKILRLNPTRDAGRFAYHLKYLLKADLIEPDAEAKKYRLTDLGRTIIDMTEDIEKRFFKRKKMLVRSSRLAMEEFDRNKIIDSLVREANVPIDLAQKIARETEGRLSEFKTKYLTAPLIREFVNAVLVEKGLEEYRHKLTRLGLPVYDVTQLIQSKGTTSLGVEAVHKAAGDAVLEEYTLLNVLPRDIADAHLSGRLHLNNLGYWILKPKEFMHDLRFFLQHGLNLGRTNLMRLSSLPPKSLESALSTASNVLKTASTETSGEQAFDYFNVFLAPFAQGLSEERIRRSLRTFVFNLNQSLSNEGFPIGASLGLELVVPGFLEKKKTIGPCGKKTDHYGDFVEESRLIASLLLEVMFEDNKHKPVFNPSLIVKIRPEVLKNKECENVLFQSHQLAAKRGIPYFANLCPKKQKHTSYTATGCRFAADWKGDWELDTLQTGSIDSVILNLPRASYDAEGSQPVFFRLLDERLEMAWRALEIKYRTLRQRAREGLLPFLTQKADGNHYFRLENATRLVSFVGLNETVESFLGKAINEDNEAIDFAKETVEHLSKTVQSYAKKPETRVALSMVPSTNTAKRLAELDVEHCGWAKVHVQGAREQPFYTDMVAVPLTNKVSWRGRLHIEEEFHELTPGSHLAIIQLADSKQDPDELLSTTKEIVKKYKVGLYAYNRNLAYCANCQKTFYGIPPKCPSCGSVNMLICFSRVSAKHLPAPFSNQAQISALSNRVSYVLIST
;
A
#
# COMPACT_ATOMS: atom_id res chain seq x y z
N LEU A 1 6.60 4.49 80.36
CA LEU A 1 7.42 5.70 80.04
C LEU A 1 8.66 5.46 79.08
N PRO A 2 9.07 4.25 78.70
CA PRO A 2 10.20 4.05 77.76
C PRO A 2 9.85 4.39 76.31
N ARG A 3 8.59 4.28 75.86
CA ARG A 3 8.18 4.51 74.44
C ARG A 3 8.22 5.98 73.96
N ARG A 4 8.06 6.99 74.88
CA ARG A 4 8.15 8.42 74.50
C ARG A 4 9.54 8.89 74.13
N ARG A 5 10.61 8.25 74.63
CA ARG A 5 12.02 8.61 74.31
C ARG A 5 12.46 8.12 72.92
N SER A 6 11.89 7.05 72.35
CA SER A 6 12.23 6.58 70.99
C SER A 6 11.61 7.48 69.90
N GLY A 7 10.39 7.94 69.99
CA GLY A 7 9.78 8.87 69.06
C GLY A 7 10.52 10.21 68.97
N LEU A 8 10.99 10.77 70.11
CA LEU A 8 11.81 11.97 70.13
C LEU A 8 13.17 11.81 69.42
N LYS A 9 13.78 10.61 69.47
CA LYS A 9 15.03 10.31 68.71
C LYS A 9 14.80 10.30 67.21
N VAL A 10 13.67 9.75 66.76
CA VAL A 10 13.29 9.74 65.36
C VAL A 10 13.04 11.16 64.85
N LEU A 11 12.24 11.96 65.58
CA LEU A 11 11.98 13.36 65.22
C LEU A 11 13.28 14.18 65.13
N LYS A 12 14.20 14.02 66.09
CA LYS A 12 15.53 14.64 66.06
C LYS A 12 16.38 14.13 64.91
N ALA A 13 16.21 12.89 64.46
CA ALA A 13 16.97 12.34 63.34
C ALA A 13 16.48 12.92 62.00
N VAL A 14 15.20 13.20 61.83
CA VAL A 14 14.66 13.76 60.58
C VAL A 14 14.61 15.29 60.55
N SER A 15 14.94 15.98 61.60
CA SER A 15 14.98 17.45 61.68
C SER A 15 16.07 18.14 60.85
N SER A 16 16.89 17.41 60.11
CA SER A 16 17.98 17.92 59.26
C SER A 16 17.74 17.59 57.81
N SER A 17 17.80 18.59 56.94
CA SER A 17 17.69 18.42 55.48
C SER A 17 18.74 17.45 54.91
N THR A 18 19.95 17.45 55.44
CA THR A 18 21.00 16.53 54.98
C THR A 18 20.64 15.07 55.32
N ARG A 19 20.05 14.83 56.49
CA ARG A 19 19.65 13.49 56.91
C ARG A 19 18.45 12.97 56.10
N LEU A 20 17.48 13.82 55.80
CA LEU A 20 16.39 13.48 54.92
C LEU A 20 16.88 13.19 53.47
N LYS A 21 17.87 13.97 52.96
CA LYS A 21 18.51 13.67 51.67
C LYS A 21 19.20 12.31 51.66
N VAL A 22 19.85 11.91 52.74
CA VAL A 22 20.48 10.57 52.86
C VAL A 22 19.42 9.47 52.82
N LEU A 23 18.32 9.63 53.59
CA LEU A 23 17.23 8.65 53.61
C LEU A 23 16.59 8.51 52.22
N ASN A 24 16.27 9.62 51.56
CA ASN A 24 15.70 9.62 50.22
C ASN A 24 16.66 9.02 49.17
N LEU A 25 17.97 9.25 49.33
CA LEU A 25 18.96 8.66 48.46
C LEU A 25 19.02 7.15 48.58
N LEU A 26 18.98 6.62 49.83
CA LEU A 26 18.96 5.19 50.09
C LEU A 26 17.64 4.53 49.66
N LEU A 27 16.52 5.27 49.72
CA LEU A 27 15.23 4.81 49.18
C LEU A 27 15.28 4.64 47.64
N ASN A 28 15.85 5.64 46.94
CA ASN A 28 15.82 5.68 45.51
C ASN A 28 16.89 4.83 44.81
N ARG A 29 18.08 4.66 45.46
CA ARG A 29 19.25 3.98 44.87
C ARG A 29 19.60 2.66 45.52
N GLY A 30 18.92 2.30 46.60
CA GLY A 30 19.24 1.11 47.37
C GLY A 30 20.47 1.28 48.27
N PRO A 31 21.11 0.18 48.73
CA PRO A 31 22.25 0.22 49.65
C PRO A 31 23.46 0.90 49.02
N LEU A 32 24.03 1.91 49.72
CA LEU A 32 25.19 2.70 49.27
C LEU A 32 26.28 2.75 50.37
N SER A 33 27.54 2.79 49.95
CA SER A 33 28.67 2.96 50.81
C SER A 33 28.81 4.42 51.30
N TYR A 34 29.60 4.63 52.36
CA TYR A 34 29.91 5.96 52.88
C TYR A 34 30.39 6.93 51.80
N THR A 35 31.32 6.48 50.97
CA THR A 35 31.95 7.28 49.93
C THR A 35 31.00 7.56 48.77
N GLU A 36 30.14 6.61 48.38
CA GLU A 36 29.12 6.81 47.36
C GLU A 36 28.10 7.84 47.78
N ILE A 37 27.60 7.79 49.03
CA ILE A 37 26.64 8.78 49.54
C ILE A 37 27.29 10.19 49.55
N MET A 38 28.52 10.33 50.01
CA MET A 38 29.22 11.62 49.99
C MET A 38 29.39 12.17 48.57
N LYS A 39 29.79 11.32 47.64
CA LYS A 39 29.97 11.70 46.22
C LYS A 39 28.66 12.20 45.59
N ILE A 40 27.56 11.47 45.85
CA ILE A 40 26.26 11.85 45.28
C ILE A 40 25.71 13.14 45.91
N LEU A 41 25.94 13.35 47.21
CA LEU A 41 25.56 14.57 47.91
C LEU A 41 26.54 15.74 47.66
N ARG A 42 27.55 15.54 46.79
CA ARG A 42 28.61 16.54 46.46
C ARG A 42 29.32 17.06 47.70
N LEU A 43 29.54 16.23 48.68
CA LEU A 43 30.29 16.56 49.90
C LEU A 43 31.79 16.34 49.68
N ASN A 44 32.62 17.25 50.21
CA ASN A 44 34.07 17.12 50.10
C ASN A 44 34.62 16.10 51.14
N PRO A 45 35.30 15.02 50.68
CA PRO A 45 35.77 13.95 51.58
C PRO A 45 36.71 14.38 52.71
N THR A 46 37.48 15.46 52.51
CA THR A 46 38.41 15.94 53.54
C THR A 46 37.80 16.97 54.48
N ARG A 47 36.94 17.85 53.94
CA ARG A 47 36.35 18.95 54.70
C ARG A 47 35.05 18.59 55.41
N ASP A 48 34.22 17.73 54.80
CA ASP A 48 32.87 17.44 55.26
C ASP A 48 32.72 16.05 55.90
N ALA A 49 33.80 15.23 55.95
CA ALA A 49 33.75 13.85 56.47
C ALA A 49 33.25 13.75 57.91
N GLY A 50 33.76 14.57 58.79
CA GLY A 50 33.37 14.58 60.20
C GLY A 50 31.89 14.98 60.41
N ARG A 51 31.45 15.97 59.65
CA ARG A 51 30.06 16.43 59.64
C ARG A 51 29.10 15.38 59.08
N PHE A 52 29.49 14.70 58.01
CA PHE A 52 28.71 13.66 57.40
C PHE A 52 28.63 12.42 58.30
N ALA A 53 29.74 12.00 58.92
CA ALA A 53 29.76 10.90 59.91
C ALA A 53 28.80 11.20 61.09
N TYR A 54 28.73 12.44 61.55
CA TYR A 54 27.80 12.87 62.58
C TYR A 54 26.30 12.66 62.10
N HIS A 55 25.95 13.02 60.90
CA HIS A 55 24.63 12.81 60.37
C HIS A 55 24.28 11.32 60.24
N LEU A 56 25.17 10.50 59.73
CA LEU A 56 24.98 9.04 59.64
C LEU A 56 24.83 8.39 61.02
N LYS A 57 25.63 8.81 62.02
CA LYS A 57 25.54 8.31 63.38
C LYS A 57 24.17 8.60 64.01
N TYR A 58 23.53 9.74 63.67
CA TYR A 58 22.17 10.05 64.12
C TYR A 58 21.11 9.18 63.50
N LEU A 59 21.25 8.87 62.19
CA LEU A 59 20.33 7.97 61.49
C LEU A 59 20.44 6.54 61.99
N LEU A 60 21.66 6.04 62.25
CA LEU A 60 21.91 4.75 62.85
C LEU A 60 21.34 4.63 64.29
N LYS A 61 21.53 5.67 65.12
CA LYS A 61 21.00 5.69 66.50
C LYS A 61 19.49 5.78 66.57
N ALA A 62 18.84 6.18 65.50
CA ALA A 62 17.37 6.26 65.36
C ALA A 62 16.76 5.08 64.63
N ASP A 63 17.58 4.05 64.29
CA ASP A 63 17.20 2.85 63.56
C ASP A 63 16.54 3.12 62.20
N LEU A 64 16.88 4.24 61.56
CA LEU A 64 16.36 4.63 60.23
C LEU A 64 17.18 4.04 59.09
N ILE A 65 18.44 3.74 59.35
CA ILE A 65 19.37 3.04 58.45
C ILE A 65 20.13 1.99 59.25
N GLU A 66 20.55 0.93 58.56
CA GLU A 66 21.39 -0.10 59.14
C GLU A 66 22.59 -0.39 58.26
N PRO A 67 23.75 -0.78 58.86
CA PRO A 67 24.91 -1.19 58.10
C PRO A 67 24.76 -2.63 57.63
N ASP A 68 25.08 -2.86 56.38
CA ASP A 68 25.29 -4.17 55.79
C ASP A 68 26.79 -4.51 55.98
N ALA A 69 27.08 -5.43 56.89
CA ALA A 69 28.44 -5.76 57.27
C ALA A 69 29.23 -6.46 56.14
N GLU A 70 28.55 -7.25 55.28
CA GLU A 70 29.19 -7.97 54.19
C GLU A 70 29.50 -7.04 53.02
N ALA A 71 28.54 -6.15 52.66
CA ALA A 71 28.69 -5.24 51.53
C ALA A 71 29.38 -3.92 51.87
N LYS A 72 29.68 -3.63 53.13
CA LYS A 72 30.20 -2.33 53.64
C LYS A 72 29.34 -1.14 53.18
N LYS A 73 28.02 -1.32 53.13
CA LYS A 73 27.02 -0.35 52.67
C LYS A 73 26.00 -0.04 53.76
N TYR A 74 25.27 1.05 53.61
CA TYR A 74 24.14 1.40 54.45
C TYR A 74 22.85 1.11 53.68
N ARG A 75 21.87 0.49 54.30
CA ARG A 75 20.53 0.27 53.75
C ARG A 75 19.46 0.93 54.62
N LEU A 76 18.33 1.22 53.99
CA LEU A 76 17.19 1.81 54.68
C LEU A 76 16.42 0.74 55.45
N THR A 77 16.03 1.03 56.68
CA THR A 77 15.16 0.14 57.46
C THR A 77 13.68 0.37 57.13
N ASP A 78 12.80 -0.53 57.55
CA ASP A 78 11.33 -0.34 57.35
C ASP A 78 10.83 0.88 58.12
N LEU A 79 11.40 1.17 59.29
CA LEU A 79 11.11 2.40 60.03
C LEU A 79 11.56 3.62 59.22
N GLY A 80 12.73 3.57 58.58
CA GLY A 80 13.23 4.62 57.71
C GLY A 80 12.31 4.89 56.52
N ARG A 81 11.76 3.84 55.90
CA ARG A 81 10.77 3.94 54.83
C ARG A 81 9.48 4.61 55.28
N THR A 82 8.90 4.13 56.41
CA THR A 82 7.67 4.69 56.98
C THR A 82 7.82 6.18 57.32
N ILE A 83 8.99 6.59 57.83
CA ILE A 83 9.26 8.00 58.14
C ILE A 83 9.35 8.87 56.91
N ILE A 84 9.93 8.37 55.82
CA ILE A 84 9.94 9.12 54.53
C ILE A 84 8.52 9.28 54.03
N ASP A 85 7.70 8.22 54.00
CA ASP A 85 6.30 8.27 53.55
C ASP A 85 5.50 9.24 54.44
N MET A 86 5.67 9.26 55.75
CA MET A 86 5.05 10.23 56.66
C MET A 86 5.52 11.66 56.40
N THR A 87 6.79 11.85 56.07
CA THR A 87 7.30 13.20 55.75
C THR A 87 6.76 13.71 54.44
N GLU A 88 6.63 12.84 53.43
CA GLU A 88 5.99 13.17 52.16
C GLU A 88 4.51 13.48 52.34
N ASP A 89 3.79 12.76 53.19
CA ASP A 89 2.38 13.01 53.49
C ASP A 89 2.16 14.33 54.24
N ILE A 90 3.07 14.69 55.15
CA ILE A 90 3.05 15.99 55.82
C ILE A 90 3.33 17.10 54.83
N GLU A 91 4.33 16.95 53.92
CA GLU A 91 4.60 17.92 52.87
C GLU A 91 3.38 18.09 51.95
N LYS A 92 2.74 17.00 51.54
CA LYS A 92 1.53 17.03 50.69
C LYS A 92 0.36 17.70 51.38
N ARG A 93 0.15 17.51 52.69
CA ARG A 93 -1.01 18.08 53.45
C ARG A 93 -0.80 19.53 53.86
N PHE A 94 0.38 19.96 54.21
CA PHE A 94 0.61 21.28 54.82
C PHE A 94 1.37 22.29 53.94
N PHE A 95 2.15 21.80 52.95
CA PHE A 95 2.84 22.67 52.03
C PHE A 95 2.13 22.57 50.67
N LYS A 96 1.29 23.56 50.30
CA LYS A 96 0.69 23.67 48.97
C LYS A 96 1.80 23.70 47.92
N ARG A 97 2.20 22.52 47.39
CA ARG A 97 2.93 22.46 46.13
C ARG A 97 2.03 23.13 45.07
N LYS A 98 2.64 24.00 44.28
CA LYS A 98 1.98 24.59 43.11
C LYS A 98 1.35 23.45 42.30
N LYS A 99 0.00 23.39 42.25
CA LYS A 99 -0.69 22.32 41.54
C LYS A 99 -0.19 22.29 40.09
N MET A 100 0.40 21.17 39.66
CA MET A 100 0.76 20.97 38.27
C MET A 100 -0.54 20.69 37.50
N LEU A 101 -0.87 21.55 36.54
CA LEU A 101 -2.03 21.35 35.66
C LEU A 101 -1.58 20.68 34.38
N VAL A 102 -2.35 19.73 33.92
CA VAL A 102 -2.12 18.97 32.68
C VAL A 102 -3.27 19.22 31.73
N ARG A 103 -2.95 19.61 30.51
CA ARG A 103 -3.87 19.60 29.39
C ARG A 103 -3.92 18.18 28.83
N SER A 104 -5.00 17.48 29.08
CA SER A 104 -5.19 16.10 28.59
C SER A 104 -5.34 16.06 27.07
N SER A 105 -5.21 14.86 26.49
CA SER A 105 -5.46 14.61 25.05
C SER A 105 -6.89 14.98 24.61
N ARG A 106 -7.83 15.06 25.55
CA ARG A 106 -9.21 15.51 25.32
C ARG A 106 -9.39 17.02 25.50
N LEU A 107 -8.29 17.78 25.55
CA LEU A 107 -8.26 19.23 25.74
C LEU A 107 -8.84 19.72 27.09
N ALA A 108 -9.08 18.82 28.05
CA ALA A 108 -9.50 19.18 29.41
C ALA A 108 -8.28 19.53 30.27
N MET A 109 -8.45 20.49 31.19
CA MET A 109 -7.43 20.83 32.20
C MET A 109 -7.69 19.98 33.44
N GLU A 110 -6.70 19.15 33.78
CA GLU A 110 -6.76 18.23 34.92
C GLU A 110 -5.56 18.42 35.83
N GLU A 111 -5.67 18.00 37.09
CA GLU A 111 -4.50 17.95 37.97
C GLU A 111 -3.58 16.79 37.54
N PHE A 112 -2.28 17.00 37.67
CA PHE A 112 -1.29 15.94 37.40
C PHE A 112 -1.53 14.74 38.33
N ASP A 113 -1.70 13.58 37.72
CA ASP A 113 -1.87 12.31 38.44
C ASP A 113 -0.78 11.33 37.99
N ARG A 114 0.14 11.01 38.92
CA ARG A 114 1.20 10.05 38.70
C ARG A 114 0.68 8.66 38.32
N ASN A 115 -0.49 8.28 38.85
CA ASN A 115 -1.06 6.96 38.55
C ASN A 115 -1.38 6.79 37.07
N LYS A 116 -1.73 7.87 36.36
CA LYS A 116 -1.93 7.83 34.90
C LYS A 116 -0.65 7.43 34.14
N ILE A 117 0.53 7.82 34.64
CA ILE A 117 1.82 7.39 34.07
C ILE A 117 2.03 5.90 34.36
N ILE A 118 1.78 5.46 35.61
CA ILE A 118 1.92 4.05 35.98
C ILE A 118 0.99 3.18 35.14
N ASP A 119 -0.28 3.57 35.02
CA ASP A 119 -1.27 2.85 34.23
C ASP A 119 -0.87 2.76 32.74
N SER A 120 -0.36 3.84 32.16
CA SER A 120 0.14 3.85 30.80
C SER A 120 1.34 2.90 30.63
N LEU A 121 2.32 2.96 31.50
CA LEU A 121 3.49 2.06 31.50
C LEU A 121 3.10 0.59 31.60
N VAL A 122 2.17 0.26 32.48
CA VAL A 122 1.72 -1.13 32.68
C VAL A 122 0.86 -1.60 31.52
N ARG A 123 -0.12 -0.84 31.08
CA ARG A 123 -1.09 -1.25 30.05
C ARG A 123 -0.49 -1.22 28.63
N GLU A 124 0.24 -0.16 28.30
CA GLU A 124 0.72 0.04 26.92
C GLU A 124 2.04 -0.71 26.68
N ALA A 125 2.94 -0.74 27.69
CA ALA A 125 4.26 -1.31 27.51
C ALA A 125 4.50 -2.61 28.30
N ASN A 126 3.55 -3.08 29.13
CA ASN A 126 3.70 -4.24 30.01
C ASN A 126 4.90 -4.10 30.99
N VAL A 127 5.16 -2.89 31.48
CA VAL A 127 6.20 -2.64 32.47
C VAL A 127 5.77 -3.23 33.82
N PRO A 128 6.65 -3.98 34.52
CA PRO A 128 6.35 -4.43 35.88
C PRO A 128 5.99 -3.27 36.82
N ILE A 129 4.96 -3.45 37.66
CA ILE A 129 4.38 -2.36 38.44
C ILE A 129 5.40 -1.63 39.33
N ASP A 130 6.37 -2.36 39.95
CA ASP A 130 7.41 -1.77 40.78
C ASP A 130 8.35 -0.86 39.98
N LEU A 131 8.66 -1.27 38.73
CA LEU A 131 9.47 -0.50 37.80
C LEU A 131 8.70 0.72 37.27
N ALA A 132 7.42 0.54 36.94
CA ALA A 132 6.53 1.63 36.50
C ALA A 132 6.41 2.72 37.59
N GLN A 133 6.29 2.33 38.87
CA GLN A 133 6.25 3.27 39.99
C GLN A 133 7.55 4.07 40.12
N LYS A 134 8.72 3.41 39.96
CA LYS A 134 10.03 4.09 39.98
C LYS A 134 10.18 5.10 38.86
N ILE A 135 9.80 4.72 37.64
CA ILE A 135 9.83 5.60 36.45
C ILE A 135 8.90 6.79 36.65
N ALA A 136 7.66 6.55 37.10
CA ALA A 136 6.66 7.61 37.30
C ALA A 136 7.09 8.62 38.38
N ARG A 137 7.72 8.16 39.48
CA ARG A 137 8.27 9.06 40.52
C ARG A 137 9.41 9.94 39.97
N GLU A 138 10.32 9.36 39.22
CA GLU A 138 11.43 10.10 38.63
C GLU A 138 10.94 11.13 37.60
N THR A 139 9.97 10.72 36.75
CA THR A 139 9.33 11.63 35.81
C THR A 139 8.62 12.80 36.52
N GLU A 140 7.86 12.53 37.59
CA GLU A 140 7.22 13.58 38.40
C GLU A 140 8.24 14.55 39.00
N GLY A 141 9.34 14.02 39.52
CA GLY A 141 10.45 14.84 40.04
C GLY A 141 10.99 15.82 39.00
N ARG A 142 11.28 15.34 37.80
CA ARG A 142 11.79 16.17 36.69
C ARG A 142 10.77 17.19 36.19
N LEU A 143 9.50 16.79 36.07
CA LEU A 143 8.43 17.69 35.67
C LEU A 143 8.18 18.81 36.67
N SER A 144 8.36 18.54 37.97
CA SER A 144 8.19 19.54 39.02
C SER A 144 9.22 20.68 38.99
N GLU A 145 10.36 20.47 38.36
CA GLU A 145 11.42 21.49 38.17
C GLU A 145 11.08 22.47 37.03
N PHE A 146 10.10 22.12 36.17
CA PHE A 146 9.71 22.95 35.03
C PHE A 146 8.77 24.08 35.45
N LYS A 147 9.10 25.32 35.07
CA LYS A 147 8.30 26.52 35.35
C LYS A 147 7.26 26.80 34.26
N THR A 148 6.49 25.80 33.84
CA THR A 148 5.41 25.98 32.84
C THR A 148 4.07 26.25 33.49
N LYS A 149 3.16 26.98 32.80
CA LYS A 149 1.79 27.25 33.28
C LYS A 149 0.98 25.95 33.35
N TYR A 150 1.19 25.04 32.41
CA TYR A 150 0.57 23.72 32.35
C TYR A 150 1.47 22.74 31.56
N LEU A 151 1.33 21.48 31.86
CA LEU A 151 1.96 20.36 31.13
C LEU A 151 0.98 19.84 30.09
N THR A 152 1.51 19.19 29.05
CA THR A 152 0.66 18.46 28.08
C THR A 152 0.95 16.96 28.18
N ALA A 153 -0.04 16.13 27.87
CA ALA A 153 0.16 14.68 27.86
C ALA A 153 1.31 14.23 26.93
N PRO A 154 1.51 14.81 25.73
CA PRO A 154 2.70 14.57 24.93
C PRO A 154 3.99 14.90 25.65
N LEU A 155 4.12 16.06 26.27
CA LEU A 155 5.33 16.47 26.99
C LEU A 155 5.66 15.49 28.14
N ILE A 156 4.65 15.07 28.90
CA ILE A 156 4.84 14.09 29.97
C ILE A 156 5.38 12.77 29.39
N ARG A 157 4.87 12.33 28.24
CA ARG A 157 5.31 11.10 27.57
C ARG A 157 6.78 11.22 27.11
N GLU A 158 7.21 12.39 26.61
CA GLU A 158 8.60 12.62 26.25
C GLU A 158 9.54 12.51 27.46
N PHE A 159 9.14 13.02 28.63
CA PHE A 159 9.89 12.82 29.87
C PHE A 159 9.96 11.37 30.29
N VAL A 160 8.85 10.62 30.19
CA VAL A 160 8.84 9.17 30.46
C VAL A 160 9.79 8.45 29.51
N ASN A 161 9.76 8.77 28.22
CA ASN A 161 10.64 8.19 27.21
C ASN A 161 12.11 8.50 27.50
N ALA A 162 12.44 9.73 27.87
CA ALA A 162 13.80 10.11 28.27
C ALA A 162 14.31 9.29 29.48
N VAL A 163 13.47 9.11 30.49
CA VAL A 163 13.82 8.28 31.68
C VAL A 163 14.03 6.82 31.28
N LEU A 164 13.22 6.27 30.37
CA LEU A 164 13.36 4.91 29.88
C LEU A 164 14.69 4.72 29.12
N VAL A 165 15.05 5.66 28.23
CA VAL A 165 16.32 5.62 27.48
C VAL A 165 17.52 5.69 28.41
N GLU A 166 17.52 6.63 29.38
CA GLU A 166 18.61 6.75 30.36
C GLU A 166 18.83 5.50 31.20
N LYS A 167 17.78 4.69 31.39
CA LYS A 167 17.85 3.43 32.12
C LYS A 167 18.14 2.21 31.23
N GLY A 168 18.35 2.40 29.93
CA GLY A 168 18.57 1.31 28.98
C GLY A 168 17.34 0.43 28.74
N LEU A 169 16.14 0.97 28.98
CA LEU A 169 14.85 0.26 28.87
C LEU A 169 14.18 0.51 27.51
N GLU A 170 14.91 0.33 26.42
CA GLU A 170 14.47 0.65 25.06
C GLU A 170 13.26 -0.15 24.61
N GLU A 171 13.13 -1.43 25.00
CA GLU A 171 11.96 -2.26 24.63
C GLU A 171 10.63 -1.65 25.10
N TYR A 172 10.60 -1.11 26.33
CA TYR A 172 9.41 -0.44 26.84
C TYR A 172 9.16 0.89 26.18
N ARG A 173 10.23 1.64 25.86
CA ARG A 173 10.12 2.87 25.10
C ARG A 173 9.48 2.64 23.72
N HIS A 174 9.88 1.60 22.97
CA HIS A 174 9.29 1.28 21.67
C HIS A 174 7.77 1.09 21.75
N LYS A 175 7.29 0.40 22.78
CA LYS A 175 5.85 0.18 22.99
C LYS A 175 5.08 1.47 23.33
N LEU A 176 5.76 2.48 23.87
CA LEU A 176 5.20 3.79 24.20
C LEU A 176 5.35 4.82 23.08
N THR A 177 5.99 4.46 21.96
CA THR A 177 6.19 5.36 20.83
C THR A 177 4.86 5.86 20.29
N ARG A 178 4.74 7.15 20.08
CA ARG A 178 3.60 7.75 19.37
C ARG A 178 3.84 7.65 17.88
N LEU A 179 2.81 7.20 17.19
CA LEU A 179 2.75 7.25 15.74
C LEU A 179 2.10 8.56 15.30
N GLY A 180 2.51 9.11 14.18
CA GLY A 180 1.86 10.27 13.61
C GLY A 180 2.83 11.29 13.01
N LEU A 181 2.23 12.37 12.48
CA LEU A 181 2.95 13.44 11.80
C LEU A 181 3.25 14.60 12.75
N PRO A 182 4.45 15.21 12.65
CA PRO A 182 4.74 16.51 13.24
C PRO A 182 3.76 17.59 12.76
N VAL A 183 3.52 18.62 13.60
CA VAL A 183 2.60 19.72 13.26
C VAL A 183 2.99 20.41 11.95
N TYR A 184 4.29 20.60 11.73
CA TYR A 184 4.82 21.19 10.50
C TYR A 184 4.43 20.35 9.26
N ASP A 185 4.61 19.03 9.33
CA ASP A 185 4.32 18.13 8.21
C ASP A 185 2.83 18.09 7.89
N VAL A 186 1.95 18.15 8.90
CA VAL A 186 0.50 18.28 8.69
C VAL A 186 0.17 19.57 7.93
N THR A 187 0.83 20.68 8.29
CA THR A 187 0.63 21.97 7.60
C THR A 187 1.06 21.89 6.14
N GLN A 188 2.24 21.30 5.86
CA GLN A 188 2.73 21.08 4.51
C GLN A 188 1.81 20.13 3.71
N LEU A 189 1.32 19.08 4.34
CA LEU A 189 0.37 18.14 3.72
C LEU A 189 -0.91 18.86 3.26
N ILE A 190 -1.51 19.69 4.11
CA ILE A 190 -2.70 20.47 3.77
C ILE A 190 -2.42 21.38 2.58
N GLN A 191 -1.31 22.12 2.61
CA GLN A 191 -0.92 23.02 1.54
C GLN A 191 -0.68 22.27 0.22
N SER A 192 0.09 21.19 0.24
CA SER A 192 0.42 20.41 -0.96
C SER A 192 -0.81 19.76 -1.61
N LYS A 193 -1.74 19.22 -0.83
CA LYS A 193 -2.99 18.64 -1.35
C LYS A 193 -3.96 19.69 -1.85
N GLY A 194 -3.97 20.88 -1.26
CA GLY A 194 -4.72 22.03 -1.75
C GLY A 194 -4.31 22.47 -3.15
N THR A 195 -3.00 22.49 -3.44
CA THR A 195 -2.48 22.84 -4.79
C THR A 195 -2.82 21.82 -5.85
N THR A 196 -2.99 20.54 -5.49
CA THR A 196 -3.36 19.46 -6.44
C THR A 196 -4.86 19.29 -6.65
N SER A 197 -5.70 20.04 -5.92
CA SER A 197 -7.16 19.97 -5.98
C SER A 197 -7.76 18.56 -5.74
N LEU A 198 -7.05 17.71 -4.97
CA LEU A 198 -7.49 16.34 -4.67
C LEU A 198 -8.57 16.26 -3.57
N GLY A 199 -8.88 17.41 -2.94
CA GLY A 199 -9.93 17.51 -1.94
C GLY A 199 -9.51 17.08 -0.52
N VAL A 200 -10.46 17.22 0.40
CA VAL A 200 -10.25 17.01 1.84
C VAL A 200 -9.90 15.55 2.16
N GLU A 201 -10.54 14.59 1.50
CA GLU A 201 -10.31 13.15 1.73
C GLU A 201 -8.87 12.73 1.44
N ALA A 202 -8.19 13.36 0.48
CA ALA A 202 -6.79 13.10 0.20
C ALA A 202 -5.85 13.52 1.34
N VAL A 203 -6.21 14.55 2.11
CA VAL A 203 -5.47 14.98 3.31
C VAL A 203 -5.67 13.95 4.43
N HIS A 204 -6.91 13.55 4.68
CA HIS A 204 -7.24 12.52 5.68
C HIS A 204 -6.54 11.19 5.37
N LYS A 205 -6.61 10.75 4.09
CA LYS A 205 -5.92 9.53 3.65
C LYS A 205 -4.41 9.61 3.90
N ALA A 206 -3.76 10.68 3.46
CA ALA A 206 -2.32 10.80 3.59
C ALA A 206 -1.85 10.87 5.06
N ALA A 207 -2.62 11.52 5.94
CA ALA A 207 -2.35 11.52 7.37
C ALA A 207 -2.56 10.13 7.99
N GLY A 208 -3.61 9.42 7.58
CA GLY A 208 -3.87 8.04 8.00
C GLY A 208 -2.81 7.07 7.49
N ASP A 209 -2.39 7.19 6.22
CA ASP A 209 -1.33 6.39 5.63
C ASP A 209 -0.02 6.53 6.41
N ALA A 210 0.41 7.75 6.75
CA ALA A 210 1.63 7.98 7.52
C ALA A 210 1.62 7.25 8.88
N VAL A 211 0.50 7.26 9.59
CA VAL A 211 0.35 6.53 10.86
C VAL A 211 0.40 5.02 10.66
N LEU A 212 -0.31 4.50 9.65
CA LEU A 212 -0.41 3.06 9.40
C LEU A 212 0.86 2.48 8.79
N GLU A 213 1.58 3.25 7.98
CA GLU A 213 2.90 2.88 7.46
C GLU A 213 3.92 2.75 8.58
N GLU A 214 4.02 3.76 9.44
CA GLU A 214 4.91 3.73 10.60
C GLU A 214 4.56 2.56 11.54
N TYR A 215 3.27 2.35 11.85
CA TYR A 215 2.81 1.21 12.65
C TYR A 215 3.19 -0.12 11.99
N THR A 216 3.02 -0.26 10.69
CA THR A 216 3.32 -1.48 9.96
C THR A 216 4.81 -1.79 10.00
N LEU A 217 5.67 -0.78 9.77
CA LEU A 217 7.12 -0.92 9.78
C LEU A 217 7.67 -1.23 11.19
N LEU A 218 7.12 -0.62 12.25
CA LEU A 218 7.64 -0.76 13.60
C LEU A 218 7.09 -1.98 14.37
N ASN A 219 5.82 -2.38 14.11
CA ASN A 219 5.12 -3.34 14.96
C ASN A 219 4.67 -4.61 14.25
N VAL A 220 4.52 -4.58 12.92
CA VAL A 220 3.96 -5.72 12.17
C VAL A 220 5.03 -6.49 11.44
N LEU A 221 5.95 -5.78 10.80
CA LEU A 221 7.01 -6.38 9.99
C LEU A 221 8.25 -6.68 10.83
N PRO A 222 8.95 -7.80 10.58
CA PRO A 222 10.28 -8.03 11.10
C PRO A 222 11.24 -6.91 10.69
N ARG A 223 12.20 -6.60 11.56
CA ARG A 223 13.13 -5.49 11.36
C ARG A 223 13.92 -5.58 10.05
N ASP A 224 14.37 -6.77 9.67
CA ASP A 224 15.10 -7.00 8.42
C ASP A 224 14.30 -6.62 7.18
N ILE A 225 12.98 -6.88 7.16
CA ILE A 225 12.07 -6.51 6.09
C ILE A 225 11.80 -5.00 6.10
N ALA A 226 11.56 -4.41 7.27
CA ALA A 226 11.38 -2.98 7.41
C ALA A 226 12.62 -2.20 6.96
N ASP A 227 13.82 -2.62 7.40
CA ASP A 227 15.11 -2.03 7.01
C ASP A 227 15.38 -2.21 5.50
N ALA A 228 14.98 -3.34 4.89
CA ALA A 228 15.10 -3.57 3.47
C ALA A 228 14.19 -2.64 2.65
N HIS A 229 12.98 -2.34 3.15
CA HIS A 229 12.08 -1.36 2.53
C HIS A 229 12.64 0.07 2.65
N LEU A 230 13.07 0.46 3.84
CA LEU A 230 13.58 1.81 4.12
C LEU A 230 14.87 2.10 3.34
N SER A 231 15.78 1.12 3.25
CA SER A 231 17.03 1.23 2.49
C SER A 231 16.88 1.11 0.97
N GLY A 232 15.70 0.77 0.46
CA GLY A 232 15.46 0.62 -0.97
C GLY A 232 15.92 -0.71 -1.59
N ARG A 233 16.26 -1.74 -0.81
CA ARG A 233 16.59 -3.09 -1.32
C ARG A 233 15.35 -3.79 -1.89
N LEU A 234 14.19 -3.51 -1.31
CA LEU A 234 12.87 -3.89 -1.83
C LEU A 234 11.85 -2.78 -1.51
N HIS A 235 10.67 -2.86 -2.10
CA HIS A 235 9.56 -1.96 -1.78
C HIS A 235 8.30 -2.74 -1.47
N LEU A 236 7.71 -2.44 -0.32
CA LEU A 236 6.39 -2.92 0.07
C LEU A 236 5.35 -1.93 -0.45
N ASN A 237 4.48 -2.41 -1.31
CA ASN A 237 3.47 -1.56 -1.93
C ASN A 237 2.32 -1.27 -0.96
N ASN A 238 1.67 -0.10 -1.05
CA ASN A 238 0.48 0.27 -0.27
C ASN A 238 0.64 0.06 1.25
N LEU A 239 1.75 0.48 1.86
CA LEU A 239 2.01 0.30 3.29
C LEU A 239 0.90 0.85 4.20
N GLY A 240 0.26 1.96 3.86
CA GLY A 240 -0.88 2.52 4.58
C GLY A 240 -2.10 1.58 4.63
N TYR A 241 -2.21 0.67 3.67
CA TYR A 241 -3.26 -0.37 3.64
C TYR A 241 -2.74 -1.79 3.85
N TRP A 242 -1.44 -1.97 4.13
CA TRP A 242 -0.80 -3.28 4.23
C TRP A 242 -1.55 -4.25 5.14
N ILE A 243 -1.95 -3.76 6.30
CA ILE A 243 -2.62 -4.56 7.33
C ILE A 243 -4.15 -4.54 7.25
N LEU A 244 -4.73 -3.81 6.29
CA LEU A 244 -6.17 -3.54 6.25
C LEU A 244 -6.88 -4.08 5.02
N LYS A 245 -6.26 -4.01 3.81
CA LYS A 245 -6.94 -4.27 2.55
C LYS A 245 -6.11 -5.15 1.60
N PRO A 246 -6.72 -6.06 0.83
CA PRO A 246 -6.09 -6.63 -0.36
C PRO A 246 -5.97 -5.56 -1.44
N LYS A 247 -5.14 -5.84 -2.48
CA LYS A 247 -4.85 -4.85 -3.54
C LYS A 247 -5.86 -4.91 -4.66
N GLU A 248 -6.04 -6.04 -5.29
CA GLU A 248 -6.89 -6.16 -6.48
C GLU A 248 -7.99 -7.19 -6.31
N PHE A 249 -9.07 -6.98 -7.04
CA PHE A 249 -10.25 -7.80 -6.93
C PHE A 249 -10.86 -8.13 -8.30
N MET A 250 -11.07 -9.42 -8.56
CA MET A 250 -11.83 -9.91 -9.70
C MET A 250 -13.21 -10.38 -9.22
N HIS A 251 -14.22 -9.60 -9.50
CA HIS A 251 -15.60 -9.86 -9.12
C HIS A 251 -16.25 -10.91 -10.00
N ASP A 252 -17.16 -11.68 -9.43
CA ASP A 252 -18.15 -12.45 -10.17
C ASP A 252 -19.49 -11.70 -10.18
N LEU A 253 -19.84 -11.10 -11.31
CA LEU A 253 -21.07 -10.33 -11.43
C LEU A 253 -22.31 -11.22 -11.18
N ARG A 254 -22.26 -12.52 -11.57
CA ARG A 254 -23.34 -13.48 -11.38
C ARG A 254 -23.79 -13.59 -9.93
N PHE A 255 -22.85 -13.51 -8.98
CA PHE A 255 -23.16 -13.56 -7.56
C PHE A 255 -24.16 -12.46 -7.18
N PHE A 256 -23.94 -11.23 -7.63
CA PHE A 256 -24.80 -10.10 -7.32
C PHE A 256 -26.09 -10.08 -8.15
N LEU A 257 -26.04 -10.60 -9.37
CA LEU A 257 -27.24 -10.77 -10.19
C LEU A 257 -28.20 -11.81 -9.57
N GLN A 258 -27.67 -12.83 -8.89
CA GLN A 258 -28.45 -13.86 -8.24
C GLN A 258 -28.93 -13.48 -6.83
N HIS A 259 -28.07 -12.87 -6.02
CA HIS A 259 -28.31 -12.64 -4.59
C HIS A 259 -28.58 -11.18 -4.24
N GLY A 260 -28.38 -10.25 -5.18
CA GLY A 260 -28.32 -8.83 -4.88
C GLY A 260 -27.06 -8.44 -4.10
N LEU A 261 -27.05 -7.24 -3.54
CA LEU A 261 -25.95 -6.76 -2.69
C LEU A 261 -26.43 -6.77 -1.22
N ASN A 262 -25.90 -7.70 -0.42
CA ASN A 262 -26.26 -7.85 0.98
C ASN A 262 -24.99 -7.84 1.86
N LEU A 263 -24.81 -6.80 2.65
CA LEU A 263 -23.67 -6.64 3.54
C LEU A 263 -23.86 -7.28 4.93
N GLY A 264 -24.91 -8.06 5.09
CA GLY A 264 -25.21 -8.78 6.33
C GLY A 264 -25.63 -7.86 7.50
N ARG A 265 -25.73 -8.46 8.69
CA ARG A 265 -26.18 -7.78 9.93
C ARG A 265 -25.19 -6.72 10.46
N THR A 266 -23.95 -6.72 9.98
CA THR A 266 -22.88 -5.82 10.47
C THR A 266 -23.01 -4.38 9.97
N ASN A 267 -23.83 -4.14 8.95
CA ASN A 267 -24.06 -2.79 8.42
C ASN A 267 -25.55 -2.44 8.37
N LEU A 268 -26.16 -2.27 9.54
CA LEU A 268 -27.58 -1.95 9.73
C LEU A 268 -28.04 -0.65 9.03
N MET A 269 -27.10 0.22 8.65
CA MET A 269 -27.39 1.49 7.97
C MET A 269 -27.49 1.37 6.46
N ARG A 270 -27.07 0.25 5.86
CA ARG A 270 -27.12 0.05 4.40
C ARG A 270 -28.27 -0.86 4.03
N LEU A 271 -29.10 -0.39 3.11
CA LEU A 271 -30.18 -1.20 2.55
C LEU A 271 -29.59 -2.32 1.66
N SER A 272 -30.03 -3.55 1.89
CA SER A 272 -29.74 -4.66 0.99
C SER A 272 -30.51 -4.46 -0.33
N SER A 273 -29.84 -4.69 -1.45
CA SER A 273 -30.50 -4.73 -2.75
C SER A 273 -30.96 -6.16 -3.07
N LEU A 274 -32.16 -6.27 -3.63
CA LEU A 274 -32.66 -7.51 -4.17
C LEU A 274 -31.99 -7.84 -5.52
N PRO A 275 -32.08 -9.07 -6.02
CA PRO A 275 -31.66 -9.41 -7.38
C PRO A 275 -32.26 -8.45 -8.42
N PRO A 276 -31.48 -7.94 -9.37
CA PRO A 276 -31.93 -6.95 -10.33
C PRO A 276 -33.01 -7.51 -11.28
N LYS A 277 -33.94 -6.64 -11.67
CA LYS A 277 -35.09 -7.01 -12.56
C LYS A 277 -34.93 -6.56 -13.99
N SER A 278 -34.02 -5.62 -14.27
CA SER A 278 -33.80 -5.02 -15.59
C SER A 278 -32.31 -4.75 -15.81
N LEU A 279 -31.91 -4.44 -17.03
CA LEU A 279 -30.53 -4.08 -17.37
C LEU A 279 -30.06 -2.87 -16.56
N GLU A 280 -30.92 -1.84 -16.42
CA GLU A 280 -30.58 -0.63 -15.64
C GLU A 280 -30.30 -0.95 -14.18
N SER A 281 -31.11 -1.84 -13.57
CA SER A 281 -30.90 -2.27 -12.17
C SER A 281 -29.67 -3.19 -12.03
N ALA A 282 -29.35 -4.02 -13.04
CA ALA A 282 -28.14 -4.85 -13.07
C ALA A 282 -26.86 -3.97 -13.15
N LEU A 283 -26.86 -2.96 -14.00
CA LEU A 283 -25.76 -1.98 -14.13
C LEU A 283 -25.62 -1.13 -12.86
N SER A 284 -26.75 -0.73 -12.24
CA SER A 284 -26.75 -0.03 -10.95
C SER A 284 -26.14 -0.90 -9.84
N THR A 285 -26.50 -2.20 -9.81
CA THR A 285 -25.92 -3.18 -8.87
C THR A 285 -24.41 -3.28 -9.10
N ALA A 286 -23.93 -3.41 -10.34
CA ALA A 286 -22.51 -3.45 -10.66
C ALA A 286 -21.78 -2.18 -10.17
N SER A 287 -22.35 -0.98 -10.39
CA SER A 287 -21.79 0.27 -9.88
C SER A 287 -21.69 0.28 -8.34
N ASN A 288 -22.75 -0.19 -7.65
CA ASN A 288 -22.78 -0.23 -6.19
C ASN A 288 -21.80 -1.26 -5.62
N VAL A 289 -21.59 -2.38 -6.31
CA VAL A 289 -20.55 -3.37 -5.97
C VAL A 289 -19.18 -2.72 -6.00
N LEU A 290 -18.82 -2.05 -7.10
CA LEU A 290 -17.53 -1.36 -7.23
C LEU A 290 -17.33 -0.28 -6.17
N LYS A 291 -18.37 0.53 -5.88
CA LYS A 291 -18.34 1.55 -4.83
C LYS A 291 -18.11 0.94 -3.45
N THR A 292 -18.83 -0.12 -3.13
CA THR A 292 -18.72 -0.77 -1.82
C THR A 292 -17.38 -1.46 -1.67
N ALA A 293 -16.95 -2.21 -2.67
CA ALA A 293 -15.68 -2.93 -2.65
C ALA A 293 -14.47 -1.97 -2.61
N SER A 294 -14.54 -0.75 -3.15
CA SER A 294 -13.47 0.25 -3.05
C SER A 294 -13.13 0.66 -1.62
N THR A 295 -14.05 0.46 -0.68
CA THR A 295 -13.79 0.69 0.74
C THR A 295 -12.91 -0.40 1.36
N GLU A 296 -12.85 -1.59 0.76
CA GLU A 296 -12.15 -2.77 1.27
C GLU A 296 -11.03 -3.28 0.35
N THR A 297 -10.78 -2.61 -0.77
CA THR A 297 -9.67 -2.90 -1.69
C THR A 297 -8.83 -1.63 -1.88
N SER A 298 -7.52 -1.78 -2.08
CA SER A 298 -6.60 -0.65 -2.21
C SER A 298 -6.17 -0.37 -3.67
N GLY A 299 -6.65 -1.14 -4.62
CA GLY A 299 -6.26 -1.03 -6.03
C GLY A 299 -7.40 -1.30 -7.00
N GLU A 300 -7.09 -2.00 -8.08
CA GLU A 300 -8.01 -2.23 -9.19
C GLU A 300 -9.11 -3.22 -8.83
N GLN A 301 -10.30 -2.96 -9.38
CA GLN A 301 -11.43 -3.87 -9.35
C GLN A 301 -11.83 -4.23 -10.77
N ALA A 302 -12.22 -5.46 -11.02
CA ALA A 302 -12.57 -5.92 -12.34
C ALA A 302 -13.83 -6.80 -12.34
N PHE A 303 -14.64 -6.66 -13.38
CA PHE A 303 -15.64 -7.64 -13.79
C PHE A 303 -15.17 -8.31 -15.07
N ASP A 304 -14.95 -9.60 -15.02
CA ASP A 304 -14.72 -10.37 -16.23
C ASP A 304 -16.02 -10.92 -16.81
N TYR A 305 -16.03 -11.23 -18.12
CA TYR A 305 -17.23 -11.68 -18.83
C TYR A 305 -18.43 -10.72 -18.69
N PHE A 306 -18.14 -9.42 -18.58
CA PHE A 306 -19.13 -8.41 -18.21
C PHE A 306 -20.34 -8.39 -19.13
N ASN A 307 -20.12 -8.38 -20.46
CA ASN A 307 -21.18 -8.40 -21.46
C ASN A 307 -21.92 -9.74 -21.50
N VAL A 308 -21.24 -10.88 -21.31
CA VAL A 308 -21.85 -12.21 -21.31
C VAL A 308 -22.82 -12.36 -20.13
N PHE A 309 -22.41 -11.93 -18.94
CA PHE A 309 -23.25 -12.05 -17.75
C PHE A 309 -24.45 -11.09 -17.75
N LEU A 310 -24.35 -9.96 -18.47
CA LEU A 310 -25.45 -9.00 -18.63
C LEU A 310 -26.39 -9.35 -19.81
N ALA A 311 -25.98 -10.20 -20.75
CA ALA A 311 -26.72 -10.51 -21.95
C ALA A 311 -28.19 -10.95 -21.70
N PRO A 312 -28.51 -11.79 -20.67
CA PRO A 312 -29.91 -12.15 -20.37
C PRO A 312 -30.81 -10.96 -19.98
N PHE A 313 -30.21 -9.86 -19.52
CA PHE A 313 -30.95 -8.64 -19.17
C PHE A 313 -31.18 -7.70 -20.37
N ALA A 314 -30.52 -7.95 -21.51
CA ALA A 314 -30.65 -7.17 -22.73
C ALA A 314 -31.69 -7.77 -23.70
N GLN A 315 -32.13 -8.99 -23.47
CA GLN A 315 -33.11 -9.69 -24.33
C GLN A 315 -34.37 -8.85 -24.55
N GLY A 316 -34.73 -8.63 -25.82
CA GLY A 316 -35.93 -7.89 -26.21
C GLY A 316 -35.85 -6.36 -26.00
N LEU A 317 -34.69 -5.82 -25.58
CA LEU A 317 -34.51 -4.39 -25.47
C LEU A 317 -34.02 -3.78 -26.79
N SER A 318 -34.45 -2.54 -27.08
CA SER A 318 -33.91 -1.78 -28.21
C SER A 318 -32.45 -1.35 -27.95
N GLU A 319 -31.66 -1.27 -29.03
CA GLU A 319 -30.26 -0.77 -28.98
C GLU A 319 -30.13 0.56 -28.24
N GLU A 320 -31.03 1.51 -28.53
CA GLU A 320 -31.02 2.82 -27.90
C GLU A 320 -31.21 2.75 -26.37
N ARG A 321 -32.05 1.84 -25.88
CA ARG A 321 -32.24 1.63 -24.44
C ARG A 321 -31.00 1.03 -23.79
N ILE A 322 -30.38 0.04 -24.43
CA ILE A 322 -29.13 -0.56 -23.97
C ILE A 322 -28.02 0.49 -23.94
N ARG A 323 -27.86 1.27 -25.06
CA ARG A 323 -26.87 2.34 -25.17
C ARG A 323 -27.03 3.39 -24.06
N ARG A 324 -28.26 3.83 -23.80
CA ARG A 324 -28.56 4.80 -22.73
C ARG A 324 -28.20 4.25 -21.35
N SER A 325 -28.51 3.00 -21.08
CA SER A 325 -28.19 2.36 -19.81
C SER A 325 -26.69 2.24 -19.60
N LEU A 326 -25.94 1.84 -20.63
CA LEU A 326 -24.46 1.77 -20.60
C LEU A 326 -23.83 3.16 -20.44
N ARG A 327 -24.35 4.17 -21.14
CA ARG A 327 -23.88 5.57 -20.98
C ARG A 327 -24.08 6.07 -19.54
N THR A 328 -25.23 5.80 -18.94
CA THR A 328 -25.52 6.13 -17.54
C THR A 328 -24.57 5.40 -16.58
N PHE A 329 -24.28 4.13 -16.83
CA PHE A 329 -23.33 3.34 -16.05
C PHE A 329 -21.91 3.96 -16.11
N VAL A 330 -21.40 4.24 -17.31
CA VAL A 330 -20.08 4.87 -17.51
C VAL A 330 -20.03 6.25 -16.82
N PHE A 331 -21.09 7.05 -16.96
CA PHE A 331 -21.20 8.35 -16.31
C PHE A 331 -21.12 8.22 -14.78
N ASN A 332 -21.91 7.32 -14.18
CA ASN A 332 -21.96 7.10 -12.75
C ASN A 332 -20.59 6.65 -12.16
N LEU A 333 -19.86 5.81 -12.88
CA LEU A 333 -18.52 5.40 -12.47
C LEU A 333 -17.53 6.58 -12.42
N ASN A 334 -17.65 7.53 -13.37
CA ASN A 334 -16.76 8.69 -13.43
C ASN A 334 -17.18 9.83 -12.48
N GLN A 335 -18.41 9.82 -11.95
CA GLN A 335 -18.87 10.74 -10.92
C GLN A 335 -18.59 10.24 -9.49
N SER A 336 -18.36 8.94 -9.33
CA SER A 336 -18.10 8.34 -8.02
C SER A 336 -16.60 8.39 -7.71
N LEU A 337 -16.24 9.11 -6.66
CA LEU A 337 -14.86 9.24 -6.24
C LEU A 337 -14.50 8.17 -5.19
N SER A 338 -13.29 7.64 -5.30
CA SER A 338 -12.65 6.85 -4.25
C SER A 338 -12.18 7.74 -3.10
N ASN A 339 -11.75 7.15 -2.01
CA ASN A 339 -11.15 7.87 -0.87
C ASN A 339 -9.87 8.65 -1.24
N GLU A 340 -9.36 8.46 -2.45
CA GLU A 340 -8.18 9.16 -2.98
C GLU A 340 -8.53 10.39 -3.82
N GLY A 341 -9.82 10.68 -4.01
CA GLY A 341 -10.29 11.79 -4.84
C GLY A 341 -10.29 11.52 -6.35
N PHE A 342 -9.98 10.28 -6.78
CA PHE A 342 -10.06 9.85 -8.17
C PHE A 342 -11.34 9.05 -8.43
N PRO A 343 -11.83 8.99 -9.69
CA PRO A 343 -12.90 8.09 -10.05
C PRO A 343 -12.58 6.65 -9.66
N ILE A 344 -13.60 5.90 -9.23
CA ILE A 344 -13.44 4.48 -8.88
C ILE A 344 -12.99 3.72 -10.13
N GLY A 345 -11.74 3.26 -10.12
CA GLY A 345 -11.16 2.50 -11.22
C GLY A 345 -11.81 1.12 -11.35
N ALA A 346 -12.24 0.79 -12.57
CA ALA A 346 -12.81 -0.51 -12.90
C ALA A 346 -12.26 -1.03 -14.22
N SER A 347 -11.99 -2.34 -14.28
CA SER A 347 -11.69 -3.06 -15.52
C SER A 347 -12.88 -3.92 -15.92
N LEU A 348 -13.25 -3.89 -17.20
CA LEU A 348 -14.33 -4.71 -17.74
C LEU A 348 -13.78 -5.63 -18.83
N GLY A 349 -13.82 -6.94 -18.60
CA GLY A 349 -13.47 -7.95 -19.58
C GLY A 349 -14.63 -8.18 -20.54
N LEU A 350 -14.38 -7.96 -21.85
CA LEU A 350 -15.36 -8.11 -22.92
C LEU A 350 -15.02 -9.32 -23.78
N GLU A 351 -15.98 -10.23 -23.91
CA GLU A 351 -15.93 -11.38 -24.81
C GLU A 351 -16.69 -11.03 -26.11
N LEU A 352 -16.07 -11.30 -27.24
CA LEU A 352 -16.73 -11.13 -28.54
C LEU A 352 -17.45 -12.38 -29.02
N VAL A 353 -17.16 -13.51 -28.37
CA VAL A 353 -17.88 -14.77 -28.48
C VAL A 353 -18.21 -15.27 -27.08
N VAL A 354 -19.30 -15.98 -26.92
CA VAL A 354 -19.53 -16.71 -25.66
C VAL A 354 -18.55 -17.89 -25.61
N PRO A 355 -17.66 -17.98 -24.62
CA PRO A 355 -16.70 -19.07 -24.56
C PRO A 355 -17.38 -20.44 -24.38
N GLY A 356 -16.89 -21.48 -25.05
CA GLY A 356 -17.52 -22.82 -25.04
C GLY A 356 -17.73 -23.44 -23.65
N PHE A 357 -16.91 -23.05 -22.65
CA PHE A 357 -17.11 -23.47 -21.26
C PHE A 357 -18.26 -22.74 -20.54
N LEU A 358 -18.75 -21.64 -21.09
CA LEU A 358 -19.92 -20.89 -20.62
C LEU A 358 -21.20 -21.23 -21.41
N GLU A 359 -21.09 -21.68 -22.65
CA GLU A 359 -22.24 -21.89 -23.53
C GLU A 359 -23.37 -22.70 -22.88
N LYS A 360 -23.01 -23.81 -22.22
CA LYS A 360 -23.97 -24.73 -21.55
C LYS A 360 -24.22 -24.38 -20.07
N LYS A 361 -23.64 -23.31 -19.56
CA LYS A 361 -23.89 -22.87 -18.17
C LYS A 361 -25.23 -22.13 -18.13
N LYS A 362 -26.05 -22.42 -17.10
CA LYS A 362 -27.31 -21.70 -16.88
C LYS A 362 -27.05 -20.21 -16.59
N THR A 363 -27.86 -19.38 -17.23
CA THR A 363 -27.80 -17.93 -17.02
C THR A 363 -28.34 -17.52 -15.67
N ILE A 364 -27.88 -16.36 -15.19
CA ILE A 364 -28.52 -15.63 -14.12
C ILE A 364 -29.23 -14.43 -14.77
N GLY A 365 -30.54 -14.56 -14.98
CA GLY A 365 -31.39 -13.55 -15.60
C GLY A 365 -32.11 -12.65 -14.59
N PRO A 366 -33.10 -11.86 -15.05
CA PRO A 366 -33.91 -10.99 -14.22
C PRO A 366 -34.49 -11.71 -12.98
N CYS A 367 -34.44 -11.02 -11.81
CA CYS A 367 -34.84 -11.57 -10.50
C CYS A 367 -34.02 -12.80 -10.06
N GLY A 368 -32.81 -12.99 -10.56
CA GLY A 368 -31.94 -14.12 -10.21
C GLY A 368 -32.39 -15.46 -10.77
N LYS A 369 -33.29 -15.49 -11.75
CA LYS A 369 -33.81 -16.72 -12.35
C LYS A 369 -32.74 -17.45 -13.17
N LYS A 370 -32.73 -18.78 -13.09
CA LYS A 370 -31.83 -19.69 -13.83
C LYS A 370 -32.67 -20.49 -14.84
N THR A 371 -32.88 -19.97 -16.04
CA THR A 371 -33.76 -20.61 -17.04
C THR A 371 -32.99 -21.11 -18.25
N ASP A 372 -32.24 -20.23 -18.91
CA ASP A 372 -31.63 -20.48 -20.21
C ASP A 372 -30.11 -20.70 -20.06
N HIS A 373 -29.39 -20.81 -21.16
CA HIS A 373 -27.93 -20.96 -21.17
C HIS A 373 -27.25 -19.71 -21.78
N TYR A 374 -26.03 -19.43 -21.39
CA TYR A 374 -25.33 -18.24 -21.94
C TYR A 374 -25.11 -18.35 -23.45
N GLY A 375 -25.06 -19.57 -24.03
CA GLY A 375 -25.01 -19.80 -25.46
C GLY A 375 -26.22 -19.28 -26.24
N ASP A 376 -27.37 -19.13 -25.56
CA ASP A 376 -28.61 -18.62 -26.18
C ASP A 376 -28.61 -17.10 -26.33
N PHE A 377 -27.63 -16.37 -25.76
CA PHE A 377 -27.55 -14.89 -25.71
C PHE A 377 -26.30 -14.34 -26.40
N VAL A 378 -25.81 -15.00 -27.44
CA VAL A 378 -24.59 -14.60 -28.16
C VAL A 378 -24.74 -13.22 -28.79
N GLU A 379 -25.90 -12.94 -29.38
CA GLU A 379 -26.17 -11.67 -30.04
C GLU A 379 -26.27 -10.51 -29.06
N GLU A 380 -27.01 -10.68 -27.97
CA GLU A 380 -27.15 -9.67 -26.92
C GLU A 380 -25.79 -9.39 -26.26
N SER A 381 -24.98 -10.43 -26.02
CA SER A 381 -23.64 -10.29 -25.47
C SER A 381 -22.75 -9.44 -26.39
N ARG A 382 -22.76 -9.73 -27.68
CA ARG A 382 -22.00 -8.99 -28.71
C ARG A 382 -22.49 -7.55 -28.84
N LEU A 383 -23.82 -7.36 -28.82
CA LEU A 383 -24.44 -6.03 -28.88
C LEU A 383 -24.04 -5.17 -27.67
N ILE A 384 -24.04 -5.70 -26.45
CA ILE A 384 -23.57 -4.97 -25.27
C ILE A 384 -22.09 -4.54 -25.44
N ALA A 385 -21.22 -5.45 -25.94
CA ALA A 385 -19.81 -5.14 -26.16
C ALA A 385 -19.64 -4.01 -27.20
N SER A 386 -20.33 -4.13 -28.33
CA SER A 386 -20.34 -3.10 -29.42
C SER A 386 -20.80 -1.74 -28.91
N LEU A 387 -21.96 -1.70 -28.23
CA LEU A 387 -22.55 -0.44 -27.74
C LEU A 387 -21.69 0.18 -26.60
N LEU A 388 -21.01 -0.63 -25.80
CA LEU A 388 -20.09 -0.10 -24.80
C LEU A 388 -18.85 0.54 -25.43
N LEU A 389 -18.31 -0.09 -26.49
CA LEU A 389 -17.21 0.51 -27.30
C LEU A 389 -17.66 1.83 -27.95
N GLU A 390 -18.89 1.89 -28.48
CA GLU A 390 -19.44 3.13 -29.03
C GLU A 390 -19.59 4.22 -27.96
N VAL A 391 -20.15 3.91 -26.81
CA VAL A 391 -20.26 4.86 -25.68
C VAL A 391 -18.90 5.41 -25.28
N MET A 392 -17.86 4.56 -25.27
CA MET A 392 -16.50 5.00 -24.98
C MET A 392 -15.84 5.75 -26.13
N PHE A 393 -16.31 5.57 -27.37
CA PHE A 393 -15.83 6.28 -28.56
C PHE A 393 -16.48 7.66 -28.71
N GLU A 394 -17.71 7.85 -28.24
CA GLU A 394 -18.43 9.11 -28.29
C GLU A 394 -17.60 10.23 -27.66
N ASP A 395 -17.48 11.34 -28.38
CA ASP A 395 -16.97 12.56 -27.78
C ASP A 395 -18.10 13.17 -26.94
N ASN A 396 -18.11 12.84 -25.65
CA ASN A 396 -18.76 13.73 -24.71
C ASN A 396 -18.13 15.10 -24.92
N LYS A 397 -18.90 16.09 -25.37
CA LYS A 397 -18.53 17.45 -25.85
C LYS A 397 -17.33 18.09 -25.09
N HIS A 398 -16.75 17.46 -24.09
CA HIS A 398 -15.93 18.15 -23.12
C HIS A 398 -14.67 17.44 -22.69
N LYS A 399 -14.53 16.09 -22.73
CA LYS A 399 -13.33 15.43 -22.21
C LYS A 399 -13.28 13.95 -22.61
N PRO A 400 -12.12 13.42 -23.01
CA PRO A 400 -11.98 11.99 -23.24
C PRO A 400 -12.20 11.19 -21.95
N VAL A 401 -12.95 10.08 -22.04
CA VAL A 401 -13.25 9.18 -20.93
C VAL A 401 -12.39 7.93 -21.08
N PHE A 402 -11.68 7.55 -20.03
CA PHE A 402 -10.79 6.38 -19.97
C PHE A 402 -11.22 5.33 -18.94
N ASN A 403 -12.22 5.64 -18.11
CA ASN A 403 -12.78 4.75 -17.12
C ASN A 403 -14.25 4.43 -17.45
N PRO A 404 -14.66 3.15 -17.43
CA PRO A 404 -13.91 1.95 -17.10
C PRO A 404 -12.84 1.57 -18.14
N SER A 405 -11.79 0.87 -17.68
CA SER A 405 -10.80 0.27 -18.58
C SER A 405 -11.40 -0.97 -19.26
N LEU A 406 -11.48 -0.96 -20.59
CA LEU A 406 -12.01 -2.10 -21.34
C LEU A 406 -10.89 -3.06 -21.73
N ILE A 407 -11.11 -4.36 -21.58
CA ILE A 407 -10.20 -5.42 -21.98
C ILE A 407 -10.92 -6.31 -22.98
N VAL A 408 -10.57 -6.17 -24.27
CA VAL A 408 -11.15 -6.97 -25.36
C VAL A 408 -10.38 -8.27 -25.46
N LYS A 409 -11.09 -9.39 -25.32
CA LYS A 409 -10.53 -10.73 -25.34
C LYS A 409 -10.55 -11.31 -26.76
N ILE A 410 -9.37 -11.67 -27.25
CA ILE A 410 -9.19 -12.23 -28.59
C ILE A 410 -9.00 -13.73 -28.47
N ARG A 411 -10.01 -14.51 -28.86
CA ARG A 411 -10.01 -15.96 -28.94
C ARG A 411 -9.86 -16.42 -30.39
N PRO A 412 -9.43 -17.66 -30.66
CA PRO A 412 -9.34 -18.18 -32.04
C PRO A 412 -10.64 -18.07 -32.83
N GLU A 413 -11.79 -18.20 -32.15
CA GLU A 413 -13.14 -18.13 -32.73
C GLU A 413 -13.46 -16.71 -33.21
N VAL A 414 -12.96 -15.67 -32.52
CA VAL A 414 -13.15 -14.26 -32.89
C VAL A 414 -12.56 -13.95 -34.26
N LEU A 415 -11.39 -14.50 -34.56
CA LEU A 415 -10.65 -14.28 -35.81
C LEU A 415 -11.28 -15.01 -37.02
N LYS A 416 -12.23 -15.92 -36.79
CA LYS A 416 -12.92 -16.69 -37.83
C LYS A 416 -14.36 -16.26 -38.07
N ASN A 417 -14.92 -15.38 -37.25
CA ASN A 417 -16.29 -14.92 -37.30
C ASN A 417 -16.34 -13.47 -37.75
N LYS A 418 -16.99 -13.18 -38.87
CA LYS A 418 -17.09 -11.86 -39.46
C LYS A 418 -17.82 -10.82 -38.59
N GLU A 419 -18.83 -11.24 -37.83
CA GLU A 419 -19.55 -10.35 -36.91
C GLU A 419 -18.69 -9.95 -35.72
N CYS A 420 -17.87 -10.88 -35.20
CA CYS A 420 -16.88 -10.60 -34.17
C CYS A 420 -15.77 -9.67 -34.69
N GLU A 421 -15.36 -9.85 -35.95
CA GLU A 421 -14.38 -8.99 -36.62
C GLU A 421 -14.85 -7.54 -36.71
N ASN A 422 -16.13 -7.30 -36.93
CA ASN A 422 -16.70 -5.96 -36.94
C ASN A 422 -16.57 -5.27 -35.56
N VAL A 423 -16.88 -5.97 -34.48
CA VAL A 423 -16.73 -5.44 -33.11
C VAL A 423 -15.24 -5.27 -32.76
N LEU A 424 -14.39 -6.20 -33.20
CA LEU A 424 -12.95 -6.08 -33.03
C LEU A 424 -12.42 -4.86 -33.79
N PHE A 425 -12.91 -4.56 -35.00
CA PHE A 425 -12.58 -3.35 -35.74
C PHE A 425 -13.01 -2.08 -34.98
N GLN A 426 -14.23 -2.04 -34.44
CA GLN A 426 -14.68 -0.93 -33.59
C GLN A 426 -13.73 -0.69 -32.41
N SER A 427 -13.21 -1.76 -31.80
CA SER A 427 -12.22 -1.63 -30.73
C SER A 427 -10.91 -1.00 -31.21
N HIS A 428 -10.50 -1.26 -32.47
CA HIS A 428 -9.33 -0.61 -33.10
C HIS A 428 -9.58 0.84 -33.53
N GLN A 429 -10.81 1.19 -33.92
CA GLN A 429 -11.18 2.58 -34.08
C GLN A 429 -11.03 3.38 -32.78
N LEU A 430 -11.45 2.79 -31.67
CA LEU A 430 -11.27 3.37 -30.32
C LEU A 430 -9.78 3.45 -29.95
N ALA A 431 -9.00 2.42 -30.25
CA ALA A 431 -7.55 2.41 -30.02
C ALA A 431 -6.83 3.49 -30.85
N ALA A 432 -7.16 3.61 -32.12
CA ALA A 432 -6.62 4.64 -33.02
C ALA A 432 -6.94 6.06 -32.51
N LYS A 433 -8.13 6.28 -31.97
CA LYS A 433 -8.58 7.58 -31.46
C LYS A 433 -8.05 7.91 -30.07
N ARG A 434 -8.04 6.94 -29.14
CA ARG A 434 -7.80 7.21 -27.70
C ARG A 434 -6.74 6.35 -27.01
N GLY A 435 -6.18 5.35 -27.70
CA GLY A 435 -5.22 4.43 -27.06
C GLY A 435 -5.87 3.47 -26.04
N ILE A 436 -7.16 3.21 -26.15
CA ILE A 436 -7.94 2.19 -25.44
C ILE A 436 -8.73 1.38 -26.46
N PRO A 437 -9.11 0.13 -26.23
CA PRO A 437 -8.98 -0.69 -25.02
C PRO A 437 -7.60 -1.39 -24.87
N TYR A 438 -7.51 -2.28 -23.88
CA TYR A 438 -6.47 -3.33 -23.79
C TYR A 438 -6.93 -4.54 -24.61
N PHE A 439 -5.97 -5.32 -25.11
CA PHE A 439 -6.22 -6.53 -25.84
C PHE A 439 -5.61 -7.72 -25.13
N ALA A 440 -6.43 -8.71 -24.79
CA ALA A 440 -6.00 -9.96 -24.18
C ALA A 440 -5.93 -11.05 -25.24
N ASN A 441 -4.73 -11.57 -25.49
CA ASN A 441 -4.49 -12.69 -26.40
C ASN A 441 -4.81 -14.01 -25.72
N LEU A 442 -5.96 -14.58 -25.98
CA LEU A 442 -6.42 -15.88 -25.46
C LEU A 442 -6.31 -17.00 -26.53
N CYS A 443 -5.57 -16.76 -27.61
CA CYS A 443 -5.34 -17.77 -28.67
C CYS A 443 -4.47 -18.94 -28.20
N PRO A 444 -3.42 -18.75 -27.36
CA PRO A 444 -2.63 -19.86 -26.86
C PRO A 444 -3.48 -20.75 -25.90
N LYS A 445 -3.36 -22.08 -26.05
CA LYS A 445 -4.15 -23.05 -25.24
C LYS A 445 -4.03 -22.83 -23.72
N LYS A 446 -2.82 -22.48 -23.23
CA LYS A 446 -2.55 -22.19 -21.83
C LYS A 446 -3.29 -20.95 -21.30
N GLN A 447 -3.72 -20.05 -22.19
CA GLN A 447 -4.40 -18.79 -21.81
C GLN A 447 -5.93 -18.84 -21.97
N LYS A 448 -6.49 -19.97 -22.37
CA LYS A 448 -7.93 -20.13 -22.65
C LYS A 448 -8.85 -19.67 -21.50
N HIS A 449 -8.45 -19.92 -20.26
CA HIS A 449 -9.18 -19.56 -19.04
C HIS A 449 -8.43 -18.50 -18.26
N THR A 450 -8.21 -17.35 -18.87
CA THR A 450 -7.46 -16.25 -18.26
C THR A 450 -8.30 -14.98 -18.21
N SER A 451 -8.23 -14.32 -17.07
CA SER A 451 -8.82 -13.01 -16.80
C SER A 451 -7.71 -12.01 -16.49
N TYR A 452 -7.89 -10.75 -16.86
CA TYR A 452 -6.93 -9.69 -16.64
C TYR A 452 -7.57 -8.48 -15.99
N THR A 453 -6.78 -7.70 -15.26
CA THR A 453 -7.09 -6.33 -14.91
C THR A 453 -6.32 -5.36 -15.82
N ALA A 454 -6.72 -4.11 -15.86
CA ALA A 454 -6.01 -3.08 -16.66
C ALA A 454 -4.60 -2.77 -16.13
N THR A 455 -4.30 -3.14 -14.89
CA THR A 455 -2.94 -3.07 -14.32
C THR A 455 -2.03 -4.18 -14.80
N GLY A 456 -2.56 -5.10 -15.61
CA GLY A 456 -1.83 -6.25 -16.15
C GLY A 456 -1.89 -7.49 -15.27
N CYS A 457 -2.50 -7.45 -14.08
CA CYS A 457 -2.64 -8.64 -13.25
C CYS A 457 -3.42 -9.71 -13.96
N ARG A 458 -2.88 -10.93 -13.91
CA ARG A 458 -3.38 -12.12 -14.60
C ARG A 458 -3.92 -13.12 -13.59
N PHE A 459 -5.12 -13.61 -13.83
CA PHE A 459 -5.76 -14.70 -13.10
C PHE A 459 -6.09 -15.81 -14.10
N ALA A 460 -5.49 -16.97 -13.95
CA ALA A 460 -5.68 -18.09 -14.85
C ALA A 460 -6.02 -19.37 -14.08
N ALA A 461 -6.60 -20.34 -14.77
CA ALA A 461 -6.92 -21.66 -14.21
C ALA A 461 -5.65 -22.53 -14.11
N ASP A 462 -4.63 -22.01 -13.43
CA ASP A 462 -3.30 -22.61 -13.31
C ASP A 462 -2.91 -23.00 -11.89
N TRP A 463 -3.84 -22.85 -10.93
CA TRP A 463 -3.59 -23.19 -9.53
C TRP A 463 -4.42 -24.40 -9.06
N LYS A 464 -5.75 -24.31 -9.07
CA LYS A 464 -6.64 -25.46 -8.77
C LYS A 464 -7.16 -26.16 -10.04
N GLY A 465 -6.94 -25.56 -11.20
CA GLY A 465 -7.43 -26.05 -12.49
C GLY A 465 -8.91 -25.79 -12.75
N ASP A 466 -9.59 -25.11 -11.83
CA ASP A 466 -10.97 -24.65 -11.99
C ASP A 466 -11.02 -23.18 -12.32
N TRP A 467 -11.53 -22.84 -13.49
CA TRP A 467 -11.54 -21.46 -13.96
C TRP A 467 -12.40 -20.53 -13.07
N GLU A 468 -13.50 -21.02 -12.49
CA GLU A 468 -14.35 -20.21 -11.61
C GLU A 468 -13.64 -19.93 -10.28
N LEU A 469 -12.97 -20.94 -9.71
CA LEU A 469 -12.23 -20.80 -8.46
C LEU A 469 -10.96 -19.96 -8.60
N ASP A 470 -10.30 -20.08 -9.75
CA ASP A 470 -8.99 -19.48 -9.96
C ASP A 470 -9.06 -18.05 -10.53
N THR A 471 -10.19 -17.69 -11.20
CA THR A 471 -10.29 -16.40 -11.88
C THR A 471 -11.36 -15.46 -11.36
N LEU A 472 -12.36 -15.94 -10.62
CA LEU A 472 -13.47 -15.13 -10.10
C LEU A 472 -13.55 -15.17 -8.57
N GLN A 473 -14.13 -14.17 -7.94
CA GLN A 473 -14.22 -14.00 -6.48
C GLN A 473 -12.85 -14.13 -5.79
N THR A 474 -11.83 -13.69 -6.47
CA THR A 474 -10.43 -13.73 -6.05
C THR A 474 -9.73 -12.42 -6.43
N GLY A 475 -8.45 -12.31 -6.20
CA GLY A 475 -7.69 -11.12 -6.54
C GLY A 475 -6.21 -11.26 -6.23
N SER A 476 -5.51 -10.14 -6.06
CA SER A 476 -4.16 -10.12 -5.49
C SER A 476 -4.18 -9.56 -4.07
N ILE A 477 -3.40 -10.18 -3.19
CA ILE A 477 -3.22 -9.68 -1.82
C ILE A 477 -2.46 -8.38 -1.86
N ASP A 478 -1.29 -8.39 -2.47
CA ASP A 478 -0.45 -7.24 -2.81
C ASP A 478 0.77 -7.69 -3.62
N SER A 479 1.65 -6.71 -3.92
CA SER A 479 2.95 -6.95 -4.54
C SER A 479 4.09 -6.40 -3.69
N VAL A 480 5.17 -7.19 -3.59
CA VAL A 480 6.47 -6.73 -3.09
C VAL A 480 7.39 -6.60 -4.29
N ILE A 481 8.06 -5.46 -4.40
CA ILE A 481 8.85 -5.09 -5.56
C ILE A 481 10.34 -5.17 -5.21
N LEU A 482 11.08 -6.01 -5.91
CA LEU A 482 12.53 -6.14 -5.77
C LEU A 482 13.24 -5.02 -6.54
N ASN A 483 14.26 -4.45 -5.94
CA ASN A 483 15.18 -3.53 -6.59
C ASN A 483 16.33 -4.35 -7.18
N LEU A 484 16.25 -4.71 -8.48
CA LEU A 484 17.29 -5.48 -9.15
C LEU A 484 18.60 -4.68 -9.31
N PRO A 485 18.58 -3.39 -9.73
CA PRO A 485 19.79 -2.58 -9.81
C PRO A 485 20.56 -2.51 -8.49
N ARG A 486 19.86 -2.33 -7.35
CA ARG A 486 20.52 -2.34 -6.05
C ARG A 486 21.21 -3.67 -5.75
N ALA A 487 20.66 -4.81 -6.21
CA ALA A 487 21.33 -6.10 -6.07
C ALA A 487 22.60 -6.17 -6.91
N SER A 488 22.58 -5.59 -8.12
CA SER A 488 23.76 -5.57 -8.98
C SER A 488 24.87 -4.67 -8.41
N TYR A 489 24.52 -3.51 -7.86
CA TYR A 489 25.49 -2.61 -7.22
C TYR A 489 26.12 -3.22 -5.96
N ASP A 490 25.29 -3.89 -5.13
CA ASP A 490 25.74 -4.59 -3.91
C ASP A 490 26.59 -5.84 -4.24
N ALA A 491 26.43 -6.42 -5.44
CA ALA A 491 27.19 -7.58 -5.91
C ALA A 491 28.58 -7.23 -6.48
N GLU A 492 28.88 -5.95 -6.71
CA GLU A 492 30.18 -5.45 -7.21
C GLU A 492 30.72 -6.21 -8.43
N GLY A 493 29.84 -6.53 -9.39
CA GLY A 493 30.18 -7.24 -10.63
C GLY A 493 30.21 -8.77 -10.51
N SER A 494 29.96 -9.35 -9.33
CA SER A 494 29.95 -10.81 -9.13
C SER A 494 28.53 -11.38 -9.35
N GLN A 495 28.32 -12.09 -10.45
CA GLN A 495 27.05 -12.76 -10.73
C GLN A 495 26.62 -13.77 -9.64
N PRO A 496 27.50 -14.64 -9.09
CA PRO A 496 27.08 -15.55 -8.01
C PRO A 496 26.60 -14.82 -6.74
N VAL A 497 27.23 -13.69 -6.42
CA VAL A 497 26.79 -12.84 -5.28
C VAL A 497 25.46 -12.20 -5.60
N PHE A 498 25.24 -11.72 -6.82
CA PHE A 498 23.99 -11.15 -7.27
C PHE A 498 22.82 -12.12 -7.11
N PHE A 499 22.92 -13.34 -7.60
CA PHE A 499 21.86 -14.34 -7.48
C PHE A 499 21.59 -14.72 -6.02
N ARG A 500 22.60 -14.82 -5.18
CA ARG A 500 22.42 -15.03 -3.72
C ARG A 500 21.66 -13.89 -3.08
N LEU A 501 21.98 -12.62 -3.43
CA LEU A 501 21.26 -11.45 -2.92
C LEU A 501 19.81 -11.43 -3.40
N LEU A 502 19.53 -11.89 -4.62
CA LEU A 502 18.16 -12.05 -5.10
C LEU A 502 17.38 -13.08 -4.28
N ASP A 503 17.98 -14.22 -3.95
CA ASP A 503 17.35 -15.25 -3.11
C ASP A 503 17.03 -14.72 -1.70
N GLU A 504 17.94 -13.98 -1.08
CA GLU A 504 17.71 -13.33 0.23
C GLU A 504 16.53 -12.33 0.16
N ARG A 505 16.46 -11.52 -0.91
CA ARG A 505 15.37 -10.53 -1.09
C ARG A 505 14.05 -11.20 -1.43
N LEU A 506 14.06 -12.28 -2.19
CA LEU A 506 12.88 -13.10 -2.48
C LEU A 506 12.30 -13.71 -1.20
N GLU A 507 13.14 -14.22 -0.31
CA GLU A 507 12.69 -14.73 0.99
C GLU A 507 12.03 -13.64 1.83
N MET A 508 12.63 -12.44 1.90
CA MET A 508 12.04 -11.30 2.61
C MET A 508 10.69 -10.91 2.00
N ALA A 509 10.59 -10.85 0.66
CA ALA A 509 9.35 -10.54 -0.06
C ALA A 509 8.26 -11.58 0.23
N TRP A 510 8.62 -12.86 0.21
CA TRP A 510 7.72 -13.95 0.55
C TRP A 510 7.20 -13.85 1.98
N ARG A 511 8.09 -13.64 2.98
CA ARG A 511 7.71 -13.48 4.38
C ARG A 511 6.79 -12.29 4.60
N ALA A 512 7.06 -11.16 3.94
CA ALA A 512 6.20 -9.97 4.01
C ALA A 512 4.79 -10.27 3.50
N LEU A 513 4.65 -10.94 2.35
CA LEU A 513 3.35 -11.31 1.78
C LEU A 513 2.59 -12.30 2.67
N GLU A 514 3.27 -13.25 3.32
CA GLU A 514 2.67 -14.16 4.28
C GLU A 514 2.16 -13.44 5.54
N ILE A 515 2.91 -12.45 6.04
CA ILE A 515 2.47 -11.60 7.15
C ILE A 515 1.19 -10.84 6.73
N LYS A 516 1.18 -10.24 5.55
CA LYS A 516 0.00 -9.56 5.03
C LYS A 516 -1.21 -10.50 4.93
N TYR A 517 -1.03 -11.69 4.37
CA TYR A 517 -2.10 -12.69 4.27
C TYR A 517 -2.71 -13.04 5.63
N ARG A 518 -1.85 -13.33 6.63
CA ARG A 518 -2.30 -13.64 8.00
C ARG A 518 -3.06 -12.49 8.63
N THR A 519 -2.56 -11.27 8.42
CA THR A 519 -3.19 -10.05 8.94
C THR A 519 -4.56 -9.81 8.29
N LEU A 520 -4.68 -9.95 6.98
CA LEU A 520 -5.97 -9.82 6.28
C LEU A 520 -6.97 -10.89 6.74
N ARG A 521 -6.52 -12.14 6.94
CA ARG A 521 -7.35 -13.21 7.49
C ARG A 521 -7.85 -12.86 8.89
N GLN A 522 -7.03 -12.21 9.71
CA GLN A 522 -7.43 -11.70 11.02
C GLN A 522 -8.46 -10.58 10.89
N ARG A 523 -8.25 -9.58 10.00
CA ARG A 523 -9.21 -8.48 9.76
C ARG A 523 -10.56 -9.01 9.28
N ALA A 524 -10.56 -10.02 8.41
CA ALA A 524 -11.77 -10.69 7.99
C ALA A 524 -12.55 -11.32 9.17
N ARG A 525 -11.86 -11.97 10.10
CA ARG A 525 -12.46 -12.55 11.33
C ARG A 525 -12.97 -11.48 12.30
N GLU A 526 -12.29 -10.35 12.39
CA GLU A 526 -12.68 -9.20 13.21
C GLU A 526 -13.86 -8.40 12.63
N GLY A 527 -14.33 -8.73 11.43
CA GLY A 527 -15.46 -8.07 10.77
C GLY A 527 -15.13 -6.71 10.15
N LEU A 528 -13.85 -6.41 9.93
CA LEU A 528 -13.42 -5.16 9.28
C LEU A 528 -13.60 -5.17 7.75
N LEU A 529 -13.89 -6.34 7.16
CA LEU A 529 -14.06 -6.55 5.73
C LEU A 529 -15.44 -7.12 5.41
N PRO A 530 -16.54 -6.41 5.74
CA PRO A 530 -17.91 -6.94 5.64
C PRO A 530 -18.32 -7.24 4.20
N PHE A 531 -17.85 -6.49 3.20
CA PHE A 531 -18.12 -6.77 1.79
C PHE A 531 -17.42 -8.05 1.34
N LEU A 532 -16.14 -8.21 1.66
CA LEU A 532 -15.35 -9.37 1.24
C LEU A 532 -15.82 -10.66 1.94
N THR A 533 -16.28 -10.54 3.18
CA THR A 533 -16.73 -11.68 4.01
C THR A 533 -18.23 -11.94 3.95
N GLN A 534 -18.98 -11.20 3.12
CA GLN A 534 -20.41 -11.52 2.92
C GLN A 534 -20.60 -12.97 2.51
N LYS A 535 -21.68 -13.59 2.98
CA LYS A 535 -21.94 -15.01 2.74
C LYS A 535 -23.15 -15.17 1.83
N ALA A 536 -23.04 -16.08 0.88
CA ALA A 536 -24.16 -16.65 0.18
C ALA A 536 -23.94 -18.17 0.05
N ASP A 537 -24.98 -18.94 0.22
CA ASP A 537 -24.94 -20.43 0.15
C ASP A 537 -23.88 -21.07 1.06
N GLY A 538 -23.60 -20.44 2.22
CA GLY A 538 -22.65 -20.92 3.23
C GLY A 538 -21.19 -20.54 3.02
N ASN A 539 -20.81 -20.01 1.85
CA ASN A 539 -19.43 -19.63 1.52
C ASN A 539 -19.21 -18.11 1.59
N HIS A 540 -17.98 -17.71 1.91
CA HIS A 540 -17.57 -16.31 1.78
C HIS A 540 -17.47 -15.90 0.31
N TYR A 541 -17.88 -14.67 -0.01
CA TYR A 541 -17.80 -14.13 -1.36
C TYR A 541 -16.35 -14.07 -1.86
N PHE A 542 -15.46 -13.44 -1.10
CA PHE A 542 -14.05 -13.39 -1.46
C PHE A 542 -13.29 -14.60 -0.92
N ARG A 543 -12.65 -15.30 -1.83
CA ARG A 543 -11.80 -16.45 -1.51
C ARG A 543 -10.38 -15.97 -1.25
N LEU A 544 -10.11 -15.51 -0.03
CA LEU A 544 -8.80 -14.97 0.36
C LEU A 544 -7.67 -16.00 0.17
N GLU A 545 -7.97 -17.29 0.36
CA GLU A 545 -7.04 -18.39 0.14
C GLU A 545 -6.63 -18.55 -1.33
N ASN A 546 -7.49 -18.13 -2.26
CA ASN A 546 -7.23 -18.15 -3.71
C ASN A 546 -6.54 -16.88 -4.20
N ALA A 547 -6.41 -15.85 -3.34
CA ALA A 547 -5.79 -14.59 -3.73
C ALA A 547 -4.28 -14.73 -3.94
N THR A 548 -3.80 -14.17 -5.05
CA THR A 548 -2.41 -14.29 -5.48
C THR A 548 -1.50 -13.33 -4.69
N ARG A 549 -0.37 -13.84 -4.22
CA ARG A 549 0.75 -13.08 -3.70
C ARG A 549 1.67 -12.74 -4.86
N LEU A 550 1.90 -11.46 -5.11
CA LEU A 550 2.71 -11.04 -6.25
C LEU A 550 4.12 -10.63 -5.77
N VAL A 551 5.14 -11.26 -6.32
CA VAL A 551 6.51 -10.78 -6.25
C VAL A 551 6.80 -10.07 -7.56
N SER A 552 7.27 -8.83 -7.51
CA SER A 552 7.57 -8.02 -8.69
C SER A 552 8.99 -7.49 -8.63
N PHE A 553 9.43 -6.85 -9.68
CA PHE A 553 10.76 -6.24 -9.76
C PHE A 553 10.74 -4.99 -10.65
N VAL A 554 11.76 -4.15 -10.51
CA VAL A 554 12.05 -3.00 -11.38
C VAL A 554 13.51 -3.00 -11.77
N GLY A 555 13.83 -2.31 -12.86
CA GLY A 555 15.20 -2.03 -13.25
C GLY A 555 15.91 -3.21 -13.91
N LEU A 556 15.20 -4.06 -14.66
CA LEU A 556 15.82 -5.18 -15.36
C LEU A 556 16.87 -4.68 -16.39
N ASN A 557 16.51 -3.68 -17.20
CA ASN A 557 17.44 -3.08 -18.17
C ASN A 557 18.67 -2.46 -17.46
N GLU A 558 18.46 -1.71 -16.40
CA GLU A 558 19.54 -1.05 -15.65
C GLU A 558 20.43 -2.05 -14.92
N THR A 559 19.91 -3.23 -14.59
CA THR A 559 20.69 -4.35 -14.06
C THR A 559 21.59 -4.95 -15.14
N VAL A 560 21.08 -5.12 -16.35
CA VAL A 560 21.86 -5.57 -17.51
C VAL A 560 22.98 -4.55 -17.83
N GLU A 561 22.64 -3.26 -17.85
CA GLU A 561 23.60 -2.18 -18.05
C GLU A 561 24.71 -2.19 -16.98
N SER A 562 24.36 -2.47 -15.72
CA SER A 562 25.33 -2.54 -14.62
C SER A 562 26.36 -3.67 -14.77
N PHE A 563 25.96 -4.82 -15.33
CA PHE A 563 26.87 -5.97 -15.52
C PHE A 563 27.59 -5.97 -16.85
N LEU A 564 26.89 -5.58 -17.94
CA LEU A 564 27.38 -5.75 -19.31
C LEU A 564 27.75 -4.42 -19.99
N GLY A 565 27.38 -3.28 -19.38
CA GLY A 565 27.60 -1.95 -19.96
C GLY A 565 26.75 -1.65 -21.19
N LYS A 566 25.70 -2.44 -21.46
CA LYS A 566 24.80 -2.32 -22.63
C LYS A 566 23.35 -2.52 -22.23
N ALA A 567 22.45 -1.89 -22.99
CA ALA A 567 21.01 -2.03 -22.78
C ALA A 567 20.51 -3.43 -23.26
N ILE A 568 19.39 -3.89 -22.68
CA ILE A 568 18.80 -5.21 -22.97
C ILE A 568 18.51 -5.47 -24.45
N ASN A 569 18.30 -4.42 -25.24
CA ASN A 569 17.94 -4.52 -26.66
C ASN A 569 19.16 -4.39 -27.61
N GLU A 570 20.39 -4.32 -27.11
CA GLU A 570 21.57 -4.11 -27.97
C GLU A 570 22.07 -5.41 -28.62
N ASP A 571 22.07 -6.51 -27.88
CA ASP A 571 22.47 -7.81 -28.42
C ASP A 571 21.85 -9.00 -27.66
N ASN A 572 22.12 -10.22 -28.15
CA ASN A 572 21.59 -11.46 -27.58
C ASN A 572 22.17 -11.76 -26.18
N GLU A 573 23.42 -11.39 -25.90
CA GLU A 573 24.04 -11.60 -24.58
C GLU A 573 23.31 -10.85 -23.50
N ALA A 574 22.87 -9.61 -23.78
CA ALA A 574 22.08 -8.78 -22.87
C ALA A 574 20.68 -9.38 -22.64
N ILE A 575 20.05 -9.90 -23.69
CA ILE A 575 18.74 -10.58 -23.58
C ILE A 575 18.89 -11.87 -22.76
N ASP A 576 19.92 -12.68 -23.02
CA ASP A 576 20.13 -13.94 -22.34
C ASP A 576 20.41 -13.75 -20.84
N PHE A 577 21.23 -12.76 -20.47
CA PHE A 577 21.44 -12.43 -19.05
C PHE A 577 20.18 -11.93 -18.34
N ALA A 578 19.39 -11.07 -19.01
CA ALA A 578 18.09 -10.64 -18.50
C ALA A 578 17.15 -11.83 -18.30
N LYS A 579 17.10 -12.75 -19.26
CA LYS A 579 16.29 -13.96 -19.22
C LYS A 579 16.73 -14.88 -18.09
N GLU A 580 18.03 -15.14 -17.94
CA GLU A 580 18.58 -15.93 -16.84
C GLU A 580 18.17 -15.35 -15.48
N THR A 581 18.26 -14.01 -15.34
CA THR A 581 17.84 -13.31 -14.12
C THR A 581 16.36 -13.55 -13.80
N VAL A 582 15.47 -13.36 -14.78
CA VAL A 582 14.04 -13.53 -14.58
C VAL A 582 13.64 -15.00 -14.41
N GLU A 583 14.32 -15.93 -15.10
CA GLU A 583 14.15 -17.38 -14.88
C GLU A 583 14.52 -17.81 -13.48
N HIS A 584 15.63 -17.30 -12.92
CA HIS A 584 16.04 -17.55 -11.55
C HIS A 584 14.96 -17.09 -10.57
N LEU A 585 14.49 -15.85 -10.73
CA LEU A 585 13.38 -15.31 -9.91
C LEU A 585 12.11 -16.18 -10.04
N SER A 586 11.73 -16.56 -11.26
CA SER A 586 10.53 -17.36 -11.53
C SER A 586 10.63 -18.75 -10.88
N LYS A 587 11.76 -19.43 -11.00
CA LYS A 587 12.01 -20.76 -10.40
C LYS A 587 11.92 -20.68 -8.86
N THR A 588 12.54 -19.68 -8.26
CA THR A 588 12.51 -19.48 -6.80
C THR A 588 11.09 -19.16 -6.31
N VAL A 589 10.36 -18.25 -6.97
CA VAL A 589 8.97 -17.94 -6.64
C VAL A 589 8.06 -19.18 -6.78
N GLN A 590 8.22 -19.97 -7.83
CA GLN A 590 7.48 -21.23 -8.02
C GLN A 590 7.76 -22.24 -6.91
N SER A 591 8.94 -22.23 -6.30
CA SER A 591 9.25 -23.10 -5.16
C SER A 591 8.36 -22.81 -3.94
N TYR A 592 7.99 -21.54 -3.75
CA TYR A 592 7.04 -21.14 -2.67
C TYR A 592 5.60 -21.58 -2.96
N ALA A 593 5.20 -21.68 -4.23
CA ALA A 593 3.87 -22.15 -4.64
C ALA A 593 3.62 -23.64 -4.30
N LYS A 594 4.66 -24.42 -4.02
CA LYS A 594 4.53 -25.83 -3.59
C LYS A 594 3.97 -26.00 -2.19
N LYS A 595 3.90 -24.93 -1.38
CA LYS A 595 3.29 -24.98 -0.05
C LYS A 595 1.76 -25.04 -0.17
N PRO A 596 1.07 -25.84 0.66
CA PRO A 596 -0.40 -25.93 0.64
C PRO A 596 -1.05 -24.54 0.76
N GLU A 597 -2.16 -24.34 0.07
CA GLU A 597 -2.96 -23.10 0.07
C GLU A 597 -2.17 -21.83 -0.28
N THR A 598 -1.10 -21.96 -1.05
CA THR A 598 -0.25 -20.84 -1.40
C THR A 598 -0.30 -20.57 -2.89
N ARG A 599 -0.92 -19.47 -3.30
CA ARG A 599 -0.85 -18.96 -4.67
C ARG A 599 0.10 -17.77 -4.71
N VAL A 600 1.23 -17.94 -5.38
CA VAL A 600 2.26 -16.91 -5.56
C VAL A 600 2.71 -16.90 -7.01
N ALA A 601 2.99 -15.71 -7.55
CA ALA A 601 3.45 -15.55 -8.92
C ALA A 601 4.46 -14.41 -9.04
N LEU A 602 5.45 -14.61 -9.91
CA LEU A 602 6.32 -13.54 -10.35
C LEU A 602 5.54 -12.61 -11.30
N SER A 603 5.80 -11.33 -11.23
CA SER A 603 5.04 -10.30 -11.95
C SER A 603 5.91 -9.10 -12.33
N MET A 604 5.46 -8.37 -13.35
CA MET A 604 5.95 -7.04 -13.70
C MET A 604 4.80 -6.04 -13.54
N VAL A 605 4.42 -5.76 -12.28
CA VAL A 605 3.34 -4.80 -12.03
C VAL A 605 3.78 -3.37 -12.30
N PRO A 606 2.89 -2.51 -12.81
CA PRO A 606 3.17 -1.09 -12.95
C PRO A 606 3.49 -0.45 -11.59
N SER A 607 4.65 0.16 -11.48
CA SER A 607 5.23 0.64 -10.21
C SER A 607 6.07 1.89 -10.35
N THR A 608 5.64 2.83 -11.22
CA THR A 608 6.41 4.01 -11.61
C THR A 608 6.85 4.89 -10.42
N ASN A 609 5.99 5.07 -9.40
CA ASN A 609 6.39 5.80 -8.18
C ASN A 609 7.45 5.04 -7.38
N THR A 610 7.36 3.72 -7.34
CA THR A 610 8.35 2.85 -6.70
C THR A 610 9.67 2.89 -7.45
N ALA A 611 9.63 2.79 -8.78
CA ALA A 611 10.81 2.85 -9.64
C ALA A 611 11.57 4.17 -9.48
N LYS A 612 10.86 5.30 -9.34
CA LYS A 612 11.44 6.60 -9.00
C LYS A 612 12.08 6.58 -7.62
N ARG A 613 11.31 6.21 -6.58
CA ARG A 613 11.82 6.17 -5.20
C ARG A 613 13.09 5.34 -5.05
N LEU A 614 13.10 4.15 -5.66
CA LEU A 614 14.24 3.24 -5.57
C LEU A 614 15.47 3.79 -6.29
N ALA A 615 15.30 4.41 -7.46
CA ALA A 615 16.38 5.06 -8.18
C ALA A 615 16.97 6.25 -7.39
N GLU A 616 16.11 7.10 -6.78
CA GLU A 616 16.54 8.20 -5.93
C GLU A 616 17.37 7.71 -4.73
N LEU A 617 16.91 6.67 -4.02
CA LEU A 617 17.63 6.06 -2.90
C LEU A 617 18.97 5.44 -3.32
N ASP A 618 19.03 4.85 -4.51
CA ASP A 618 20.27 4.24 -5.00
C ASP A 618 21.28 5.32 -5.45
N VAL A 619 20.82 6.40 -6.06
CA VAL A 619 21.68 7.55 -6.38
C VAL A 619 22.24 8.17 -5.10
N GLU A 620 21.44 8.31 -4.05
CA GLU A 620 21.89 8.81 -2.75
C GLU A 620 22.92 7.88 -2.10
N HIS A 621 22.69 6.57 -2.16
CA HIS A 621 23.53 5.56 -1.51
C HIS A 621 24.82 5.22 -2.26
N CYS A 622 24.72 5.00 -3.59
CA CYS A 622 25.84 4.52 -4.42
C CYS A 622 26.57 5.65 -5.16
N GLY A 623 25.94 6.82 -5.25
CA GLY A 623 26.42 7.95 -6.02
C GLY A 623 26.11 7.86 -7.51
N TRP A 624 25.90 9.01 -8.14
CA TRP A 624 25.48 9.13 -9.55
C TRP A 624 26.40 8.40 -10.55
N ALA A 625 27.70 8.27 -10.27
CA ALA A 625 28.66 7.66 -11.17
C ALA A 625 28.52 6.11 -11.29
N LYS A 626 27.87 5.48 -10.31
CA LYS A 626 27.70 4.02 -10.28
C LYS A 626 26.30 3.55 -10.70
N VAL A 627 25.33 4.48 -10.71
CA VAL A 627 23.92 4.11 -10.88
C VAL A 627 23.48 4.33 -12.31
N HIS A 628 22.96 3.25 -12.94
CA HIS A 628 22.30 3.31 -14.24
C HIS A 628 20.81 3.64 -14.01
N VAL A 629 20.32 4.71 -14.62
CA VAL A 629 18.93 5.15 -14.47
C VAL A 629 18.39 5.75 -15.75
N GLN A 630 17.08 5.74 -15.88
CA GLN A 630 16.37 6.52 -16.89
C GLN A 630 16.07 7.93 -16.35
N GLY A 631 15.79 8.87 -17.27
CA GLY A 631 15.38 10.23 -16.92
C GLY A 631 16.52 11.20 -16.70
N ALA A 632 16.18 12.38 -16.19
CA ALA A 632 17.13 13.44 -15.90
C ALA A 632 17.74 13.27 -14.48
N ARG A 633 18.87 13.95 -14.23
CA ARG A 633 19.59 13.87 -12.95
C ARG A 633 18.74 14.23 -11.74
N GLU A 634 17.86 15.19 -11.91
CA GLU A 634 16.95 15.66 -10.85
C GLU A 634 15.77 14.71 -10.64
N GLN A 635 15.56 13.79 -11.55
CA GLN A 635 14.39 12.90 -11.57
C GLN A 635 14.72 11.52 -12.15
N PRO A 636 15.61 10.78 -11.49
CA PRO A 636 15.96 9.43 -11.92
C PRO A 636 14.80 8.47 -11.68
N PHE A 637 14.67 7.48 -12.55
CA PHE A 637 13.75 6.36 -12.34
C PHE A 637 14.30 5.10 -13.01
N TYR A 638 13.85 3.93 -12.56
CA TYR A 638 14.14 2.64 -13.17
C TYR A 638 13.07 2.24 -14.17
N THR A 639 13.43 1.41 -15.12
CA THR A 639 12.46 0.78 -16.01
C THR A 639 11.51 -0.09 -15.19
N ASP A 640 10.20 0.08 -15.39
CA ASP A 640 9.15 -0.69 -14.74
C ASP A 640 8.13 -1.22 -15.76
N MET A 641 7.43 -2.31 -15.42
CA MET A 641 6.32 -2.89 -16.19
C MET A 641 6.72 -3.49 -17.57
N VAL A 642 7.83 -3.09 -18.16
CA VAL A 642 8.36 -3.56 -19.46
C VAL A 642 9.82 -3.95 -19.30
N ALA A 643 10.31 -4.90 -20.12
CA ALA A 643 11.70 -5.29 -20.12
C ALA A 643 12.59 -4.27 -20.86
N VAL A 644 12.13 -3.78 -21.99
CA VAL A 644 12.85 -2.79 -22.81
C VAL A 644 12.32 -1.39 -22.49
N PRO A 645 13.15 -0.42 -22.06
CA PRO A 645 12.72 0.95 -21.80
C PRO A 645 11.96 1.54 -22.98
N LEU A 646 10.84 2.21 -22.72
CA LEU A 646 10.03 2.82 -23.79
C LEU A 646 10.74 3.95 -24.53
N THR A 647 11.87 4.41 -24.02
CA THR A 647 12.75 5.42 -24.61
C THR A 647 13.77 4.84 -25.61
N ASN A 648 14.00 3.51 -25.57
CA ASN A 648 14.98 2.87 -26.44
C ASN A 648 14.50 2.74 -27.87
N LYS A 649 15.35 3.09 -28.83
CA LYS A 649 15.05 3.06 -30.28
C LYS A 649 15.06 1.62 -30.81
N VAL A 650 13.94 0.96 -30.68
CA VAL A 650 13.69 -0.39 -31.17
C VAL A 650 12.39 -0.40 -31.96
N SER A 651 12.31 -1.17 -33.05
CA SER A 651 11.04 -1.34 -33.77
C SER A 651 10.00 -2.00 -32.87
N TRP A 652 8.70 -1.76 -33.11
CA TRP A 652 7.65 -2.40 -32.31
C TRP A 652 7.71 -3.94 -32.38
N ARG A 653 8.12 -4.51 -33.54
CA ARG A 653 8.33 -5.95 -33.71
C ARG A 653 9.52 -6.46 -32.86
N GLY A 654 10.64 -5.75 -32.91
CA GLY A 654 11.81 -6.08 -32.08
C GLY A 654 11.51 -5.99 -30.58
N ARG A 655 10.73 -4.94 -30.18
CA ARG A 655 10.28 -4.81 -28.79
C ARG A 655 9.44 -6.00 -28.37
N LEU A 656 8.42 -6.38 -29.12
CA LEU A 656 7.54 -7.48 -28.79
C LEU A 656 8.27 -8.83 -28.81
N HIS A 657 9.29 -8.99 -29.65
CA HIS A 657 10.12 -10.20 -29.69
C HIS A 657 10.93 -10.35 -28.39
N ILE A 658 11.44 -9.27 -27.82
CA ILE A 658 12.13 -9.30 -26.53
C ILE A 658 11.10 -9.47 -25.38
N GLU A 659 9.99 -8.72 -25.38
CA GLU A 659 8.98 -8.77 -24.33
C GLU A 659 8.33 -10.17 -24.21
N GLU A 660 8.11 -10.90 -25.32
CA GLU A 660 7.47 -12.22 -25.27
C GLU A 660 8.24 -13.25 -24.45
N GLU A 661 9.58 -13.13 -24.36
CA GLU A 661 10.43 -13.99 -23.54
C GLU A 661 10.10 -13.88 -22.04
N PHE A 662 9.62 -12.71 -21.61
CA PHE A 662 9.31 -12.43 -20.21
C PHE A 662 7.85 -12.66 -19.84
N HIS A 663 6.92 -12.63 -20.82
CA HIS A 663 5.49 -12.84 -20.54
C HIS A 663 5.18 -14.21 -19.94
N GLU A 664 5.84 -15.27 -20.38
CA GLU A 664 5.67 -16.60 -19.80
C GLU A 664 6.34 -16.74 -18.42
N LEU A 665 7.44 -16.01 -18.19
CA LEU A 665 8.21 -16.04 -16.94
C LEU A 665 7.57 -15.23 -15.82
N THR A 666 6.69 -14.28 -16.15
CA THR A 666 5.98 -13.42 -15.21
C THR A 666 4.46 -13.64 -15.23
N PRO A 667 4.00 -14.83 -14.83
CA PRO A 667 2.59 -15.23 -14.97
C PRO A 667 1.63 -14.42 -14.10
N GLY A 668 2.12 -13.66 -13.11
CA GLY A 668 1.28 -12.85 -12.23
C GLY A 668 0.79 -11.54 -12.83
N SER A 669 1.61 -10.91 -13.67
CA SER A 669 1.28 -9.65 -14.35
C SER A 669 2.33 -9.31 -15.38
N HIS A 670 1.91 -8.95 -16.59
CA HIS A 670 2.75 -8.32 -17.61
C HIS A 670 1.87 -7.60 -18.64
N LEU A 671 2.22 -6.37 -18.99
CA LEU A 671 1.53 -5.55 -19.97
C LEU A 671 2.52 -5.03 -21.01
N ALA A 672 2.39 -5.45 -22.25
CA ALA A 672 3.16 -4.87 -23.34
C ALA A 672 2.51 -3.59 -23.86
N ILE A 673 3.30 -2.57 -24.15
CA ILE A 673 2.82 -1.26 -24.64
C ILE A 673 3.42 -0.96 -26.01
N ILE A 674 2.54 -0.62 -26.96
CA ILE A 674 2.90 -0.11 -28.28
C ILE A 674 2.52 1.37 -28.33
N GLN A 675 3.51 2.26 -28.23
CA GLN A 675 3.28 3.70 -28.27
C GLN A 675 2.98 4.15 -29.71
N LEU A 676 1.80 4.67 -29.96
CA LEU A 676 1.43 5.22 -31.26
C LEU A 676 1.97 6.64 -31.43
N ALA A 677 2.37 6.97 -32.65
CA ALA A 677 2.78 8.32 -33.01
C ALA A 677 1.63 9.32 -32.90
N ASP A 678 1.94 10.60 -32.67
CA ASP A 678 0.99 11.68 -32.45
C ASP A 678 0.31 12.16 -33.78
N SER A 679 0.23 11.29 -34.78
CA SER A 679 -0.48 11.45 -36.04
C SER A 679 -1.75 10.60 -36.06
N LYS A 680 -2.67 10.87 -36.99
CA LYS A 680 -3.85 10.02 -37.21
C LYS A 680 -3.39 8.61 -37.58
N GLN A 681 -3.88 7.61 -36.89
CA GLN A 681 -3.59 6.19 -37.14
C GLN A 681 -4.78 5.57 -37.89
N ASP A 682 -4.47 4.60 -38.76
CA ASP A 682 -5.48 3.84 -39.46
C ASP A 682 -5.96 2.65 -38.63
N PRO A 683 -7.25 2.51 -38.31
CA PRO A 683 -7.79 1.36 -37.58
C PRO A 683 -7.57 0.02 -38.26
N ASP A 684 -7.56 -0.04 -39.62
CA ASP A 684 -7.31 -1.27 -40.38
C ASP A 684 -5.86 -1.76 -40.15
N GLU A 685 -4.91 -0.82 -40.13
CA GLU A 685 -3.49 -1.14 -39.81
C GLU A 685 -3.32 -1.66 -38.40
N LEU A 686 -4.03 -1.06 -37.43
CA LEU A 686 -4.03 -1.54 -36.03
C LEU A 686 -4.64 -2.94 -35.94
N LEU A 687 -5.72 -3.22 -36.63
CA LEU A 687 -6.34 -4.55 -36.69
C LEU A 687 -5.42 -5.58 -37.32
N SER A 688 -4.76 -5.22 -38.43
CA SER A 688 -3.74 -6.07 -39.07
C SER A 688 -2.57 -6.38 -38.13
N THR A 689 -2.07 -5.34 -37.44
CA THR A 689 -1.02 -5.49 -36.42
C THR A 689 -1.48 -6.40 -35.27
N THR A 690 -2.71 -6.25 -34.78
CA THR A 690 -3.29 -7.14 -33.76
C THR A 690 -3.34 -8.59 -34.25
N LYS A 691 -3.78 -8.84 -35.49
CA LYS A 691 -3.78 -10.18 -36.09
C LYS A 691 -2.35 -10.76 -36.17
N GLU A 692 -1.35 -9.93 -36.47
CA GLU A 692 0.06 -10.32 -36.47
C GLU A 692 0.51 -10.68 -35.04
N ILE A 693 0.20 -9.84 -34.04
CA ILE A 693 0.59 -10.06 -32.63
C ILE A 693 0.04 -11.38 -32.13
N VAL A 694 -1.25 -11.62 -32.22
CA VAL A 694 -1.88 -12.83 -31.68
C VAL A 694 -1.46 -14.10 -32.39
N LYS A 695 -0.96 -14.00 -33.62
CA LYS A 695 -0.49 -15.14 -34.43
C LYS A 695 0.99 -15.46 -34.18
N LYS A 696 1.83 -14.42 -34.06
CA LYS A 696 3.30 -14.58 -34.07
C LYS A 696 3.95 -14.49 -32.68
N TYR A 697 3.36 -13.75 -31.73
CA TYR A 697 3.98 -13.42 -30.45
C TYR A 697 3.21 -14.04 -29.27
N LYS A 698 3.97 -14.47 -28.26
CA LYS A 698 3.39 -15.06 -27.01
C LYS A 698 3.02 -14.00 -25.96
N VAL A 699 2.69 -12.82 -26.39
CA VAL A 699 2.26 -11.72 -25.51
C VAL A 699 0.82 -11.95 -25.06
N GLY A 700 0.56 -11.96 -23.73
CA GLY A 700 -0.75 -12.25 -23.17
C GLY A 700 -1.68 -11.04 -23.08
N LEU A 701 -1.17 -9.90 -22.63
CA LEU A 701 -1.91 -8.64 -22.55
C LEU A 701 -1.07 -7.52 -23.18
N TYR A 702 -1.70 -6.72 -24.04
CA TYR A 702 -1.04 -5.56 -24.64
C TYR A 702 -2.02 -4.40 -24.84
N ALA A 703 -1.48 -3.21 -25.06
CA ALA A 703 -2.26 -2.02 -25.34
C ALA A 703 -1.53 -1.11 -26.34
N TYR A 704 -2.30 -0.54 -27.26
CA TYR A 704 -1.86 0.63 -28.00
C TYR A 704 -1.96 1.84 -27.08
N ASN A 705 -0.89 2.59 -26.94
CA ASN A 705 -0.90 3.81 -26.13
C ASN A 705 -0.91 5.03 -27.04
N ARG A 706 -1.64 6.07 -26.60
CA ARG A 706 -1.74 7.33 -27.31
C ARG A 706 -1.71 8.50 -26.34
N ASN A 707 -0.89 9.50 -26.66
CA ASN A 707 -0.90 10.75 -25.96
C ASN A 707 -2.03 11.64 -26.50
N LEU A 708 -2.80 12.25 -25.60
CA LEU A 708 -3.91 13.14 -25.93
C LEU A 708 -3.84 14.41 -25.09
N ALA A 709 -4.23 15.53 -25.68
CA ALA A 709 -4.40 16.80 -24.98
C ALA A 709 -5.82 17.32 -25.19
N TYR A 710 -6.52 17.63 -24.10
CA TYR A 710 -7.84 18.25 -24.11
C TYR A 710 -7.75 19.70 -23.62
N CYS A 711 -8.26 20.64 -24.40
CA CYS A 711 -8.34 22.03 -24.00
C CYS A 711 -9.72 22.36 -23.45
N ALA A 712 -9.80 22.72 -22.16
CA ALA A 712 -11.07 23.07 -21.51
C ALA A 712 -11.64 24.41 -22.01
N ASN A 713 -10.80 25.30 -22.60
CA ASN A 713 -11.24 26.58 -23.11
C ASN A 713 -11.99 26.43 -24.47
N CYS A 714 -11.40 25.74 -25.45
CA CYS A 714 -12.03 25.54 -26.77
C CYS A 714 -12.73 24.18 -26.93
N GLN A 715 -12.69 23.32 -25.90
CA GLN A 715 -13.34 22.02 -25.84
C GLN A 715 -12.93 21.04 -26.98
N LYS A 716 -11.66 21.16 -27.44
CA LYS A 716 -11.11 20.30 -28.48
C LYS A 716 -10.04 19.34 -27.90
N THR A 717 -9.99 18.16 -28.50
CA THR A 717 -8.96 17.14 -28.20
C THR A 717 -7.95 17.08 -29.34
N PHE A 718 -6.67 16.96 -28.98
CA PHE A 718 -5.54 16.90 -29.91
C PHE A 718 -4.69 15.66 -29.61
N TYR A 719 -3.95 15.17 -30.59
CA TYR A 719 -2.95 14.15 -30.42
C TYR A 719 -1.63 14.76 -29.90
N GLY A 720 -0.94 14.01 -29.05
CA GLY A 720 0.33 14.45 -28.45
C GLY A 720 0.17 15.26 -27.15
N ILE A 721 1.28 15.80 -26.70
CA ILE A 721 1.39 16.64 -25.49
C ILE A 721 1.97 18.01 -25.90
N PRO A 722 1.17 18.85 -26.55
CA PRO A 722 1.64 20.16 -26.99
C PRO A 722 1.83 21.12 -25.79
N PRO A 723 2.81 22.04 -25.81
CA PRO A 723 3.04 22.98 -24.72
C PRO A 723 1.92 24.04 -24.60
N LYS A 724 1.15 24.24 -25.64
CA LYS A 724 -0.02 25.15 -25.68
C LYS A 724 -1.09 24.59 -26.61
N CYS A 725 -2.34 24.98 -26.41
CA CYS A 725 -3.45 24.55 -27.25
C CYS A 725 -3.24 24.95 -28.72
N PRO A 726 -3.20 24.00 -29.67
CA PRO A 726 -2.99 24.30 -31.07
C PRO A 726 -4.11 25.16 -31.70
N SER A 727 -5.31 25.15 -31.11
CA SER A 727 -6.47 25.87 -31.64
C SER A 727 -6.65 27.28 -31.05
N CYS A 728 -6.49 27.46 -29.73
CA CYS A 728 -6.76 28.74 -29.05
C CYS A 728 -5.57 29.33 -28.32
N GLY A 729 -4.37 28.68 -28.34
CA GLY A 729 -3.16 29.18 -27.71
C GLY A 729 -3.12 29.10 -26.18
N SER A 730 -4.19 28.63 -25.52
CA SER A 730 -4.26 28.55 -24.05
C SER A 730 -3.26 27.52 -23.52
N VAL A 731 -2.52 27.87 -22.45
CA VAL A 731 -1.58 27.00 -21.74
C VAL A 731 -2.24 26.40 -20.52
N ASN A 732 -2.86 27.20 -19.67
CA ASN A 732 -3.36 26.81 -18.35
C ASN A 732 -4.64 25.94 -18.39
N MET A 733 -5.33 25.88 -19.54
CA MET A 733 -6.57 25.12 -19.72
C MET A 733 -6.35 23.82 -20.51
N LEU A 734 -5.09 23.45 -20.76
CA LEU A 734 -4.73 22.23 -21.47
C LEU A 734 -4.49 21.09 -20.46
N ILE A 735 -5.24 20.00 -20.62
CA ILE A 735 -5.12 18.79 -19.82
C ILE A 735 -4.57 17.70 -20.72
N CYS A 736 -3.35 17.25 -20.43
CA CYS A 736 -2.72 16.17 -21.19
C CYS A 736 -3.00 14.82 -20.53
N PHE A 737 -3.27 13.80 -21.34
CA PHE A 737 -3.51 12.42 -20.90
C PHE A 737 -2.52 11.50 -21.58
N SER A 738 -1.94 10.63 -20.82
CA SER A 738 -1.10 9.55 -21.31
C SER A 738 -1.20 8.32 -20.41
N ARG A 739 -0.87 7.17 -20.96
CA ARG A 739 -0.66 5.95 -20.18
C ARG A 739 0.72 6.02 -19.54
N VAL A 740 0.78 6.66 -18.40
CA VAL A 740 2.04 6.86 -17.65
C VAL A 740 2.53 5.55 -17.08
N SER A 741 1.62 4.81 -16.49
CA SER A 741 1.80 3.43 -16.05
C SER A 741 0.83 2.54 -16.84
N ALA A 742 0.09 1.66 -16.22
CA ALA A 742 -0.91 0.86 -16.93
C ALA A 742 -2.13 1.66 -17.42
N LYS A 743 -2.49 2.77 -16.78
CA LYS A 743 -3.71 3.54 -17.08
C LYS A 743 -3.42 4.94 -17.60
N HIS A 744 -4.40 5.50 -18.35
CA HIS A 744 -4.36 6.90 -18.73
C HIS A 744 -4.64 7.81 -17.54
N LEU A 745 -3.73 8.73 -17.26
CA LEU A 745 -3.85 9.72 -16.20
C LEU A 745 -3.67 11.12 -16.76
N PRO A 746 -4.36 12.14 -16.20
CA PRO A 746 -4.07 13.54 -16.50
C PRO A 746 -2.65 13.92 -16.05
N ALA A 747 -1.92 14.66 -16.88
CA ALA A 747 -0.56 15.11 -16.56
C ALA A 747 -0.42 15.87 -15.24
N PRO A 748 -1.37 16.69 -14.76
CA PRO A 748 -1.29 17.33 -13.44
C PRO A 748 -1.21 16.35 -12.25
N PHE A 749 -1.69 15.12 -12.43
CA PHE A 749 -1.61 14.06 -11.42
C PHE A 749 -0.38 13.16 -11.57
N SER A 750 0.43 13.41 -12.60
CA SER A 750 1.67 12.68 -12.84
C SER A 750 2.83 13.42 -12.16
N ASN A 751 3.75 12.69 -11.57
CA ASN A 751 4.99 13.32 -11.09
C ASN A 751 5.87 13.74 -12.29
N GLN A 752 6.82 14.64 -12.05
CA GLN A 752 7.65 15.17 -13.15
C GLN A 752 8.51 14.09 -13.84
N ALA A 753 8.94 13.04 -13.10
CA ALA A 753 9.66 11.92 -13.71
C ALA A 753 8.77 11.17 -14.73
N GLN A 754 7.49 11.01 -14.42
CA GLN A 754 6.51 10.43 -15.34
C GLN A 754 6.33 11.30 -16.58
N ILE A 755 6.26 12.62 -16.44
CA ILE A 755 6.13 13.56 -17.56
C ILE A 755 7.39 13.52 -18.45
N SER A 756 8.58 13.50 -17.87
CA SER A 756 9.85 13.37 -18.60
C SER A 756 9.93 12.04 -19.36
N ALA A 757 9.52 10.94 -18.73
CA ALA A 757 9.46 9.63 -19.39
C ALA A 757 8.52 9.63 -20.60
N LEU A 758 7.41 10.38 -20.53
CA LEU A 758 6.43 10.45 -21.63
C LEU A 758 6.96 11.17 -22.88
N SER A 759 7.70 12.27 -22.69
CA SER A 759 8.21 13.09 -23.78
C SER A 759 9.30 12.39 -24.60
N ASN A 760 10.00 11.43 -24.01
CA ASN A 760 11.12 10.73 -24.63
C ASN A 760 10.76 9.35 -25.18
N ARG A 761 9.49 8.92 -25.12
CA ARG A 761 9.05 7.61 -25.62
C ARG A 761 9.17 7.51 -27.13
N VAL A 762 9.70 6.37 -27.58
CA VAL A 762 9.70 6.02 -29.01
C VAL A 762 8.29 5.66 -29.45
N SER A 763 7.79 6.36 -30.47
CA SER A 763 6.45 6.18 -31.01
C SER A 763 6.48 5.62 -32.44
N TYR A 764 5.46 4.87 -32.79
CA TYR A 764 5.36 4.15 -34.05
C TYR A 764 4.18 4.62 -34.90
N VAL A 765 4.41 4.75 -36.19
CA VAL A 765 3.36 4.74 -37.21
C VAL A 765 3.26 3.29 -37.66
N LEU A 766 2.10 2.69 -37.48
CA LEU A 766 1.86 1.32 -37.91
C LEU A 766 1.43 1.35 -39.41
N ILE A 767 2.22 0.68 -40.23
CA ILE A 767 1.98 0.51 -41.64
C ILE A 767 2.03 -0.98 -41.94
N SER A 768 1.03 -1.53 -42.63
CA SER A 768 1.10 -2.92 -43.11
C SER A 768 2.20 -3.02 -44.15
N THR A 769 3.04 -4.01 -43.97
CA THR A 769 4.08 -4.38 -44.97
C THR A 769 3.53 -5.37 -45.96
#